data_ad4ff3ca7b603d0b5851974062a6712c
#
_entry.id   ad4ff3ca7b603d0b5851974062a6712c
#
_cell.length_a   1.000
_cell.length_b   1.000
_cell.length_c   1.000
_cell.angle_alpha   90.00
_cell.angle_beta   90.00
_cell.angle_gamma   90.00
#
_symmetry.space_group_name_H-M   'P 1'
#
loop_
_entity.id
_entity.type
_entity.pdbx_description
1 polymer ?
#
loop_
_entity_poly.entity_id
_entity_poly.type
_entity_poly.pdbx_seq_one_letter_code
_entity_poly.pdbx_strand_id
1 'polypeptide(L)'
;TLAADGLRATGGLVWSGGAGAGWRGNLTVNRLNLDGVMAHVPAVAANWRENLAHVVAAFPVPTGGPPGSLQIAAAAVTVGGRPLRDVSGRLTLGDGRLGLADLRVMMPGDTLVTGDATVRGVGDGRRVEGAVKVVSGGLRDALAWLGVAPESLTAGRLRSGSTRAEFVLTPAALTLREWSFAFDATQGNGGLTLLLRPRPSFGLSLAVDQLSLDHYAGASDRLTALGAALLGEGTAPGKQALATLRGFDANLDLRLGALVSGLRTWRDLRLRLGVKDGQVALKTLRVEDVVGVDVRVRGDIDLNQTAPLLSLDFVGGSARLDRLAGYLGESWRRPLRQIGAARVRGRITGAAAAATLETAFEGIGGGAKLTAPVDLTAGLLRGPGSIEIEHPEVATLVGLWNDAWPLAKRSVGPGRLAVRLTPRDDDRHDLRLDLRAGEMTMALAGTMGRLRQLWPLDLTFDIRHPRALGLVRQVTENWRPRGEEIGRLALGGRFSGDNTVFQVSGLSLTAGASVLTGAINYAEGARPRVDAQLTASQLTPLEWLPAAGIAALWPARDRLNRWLTAVDGDLTLAVTDLAVGGATGGTSWHDALLEADLSEGVLTVRRARAHREAGLVNLSGTLTGGALPTLAVTLAAKDFNLRGVRLNEDFILRAGRGEGRALLRSVGETFDEMLVNLSGSGDFALTEAILAGIDLTALSVAATPPRRAADFVRDAQRLLSTGTSRFNRAAGSFAVKDGVVQSSDIEITGPAALARVAMAVNLPADEVDLKCRLRLRSPADAPVFGLRLSGPIDNPRRILDVNELRDFVTIGAVN
;
A
#
# COMPACT_ATOMS: atom_id res chain seq x y z
N THR A 1 6.98 6.40 -91.28
CA THR A 1 6.77 7.51 -90.32
C THR A 1 5.39 8.02 -90.54
N LEU A 2 4.59 8.17 -89.50
CA LEU A 2 3.28 8.77 -89.49
C LEU A 2 3.38 10.12 -88.75
N ALA A 3 2.81 11.18 -89.30
CA ALA A 3 2.74 12.45 -88.58
C ALA A 3 1.34 13.06 -88.82
N ALA A 4 0.61 13.29 -87.69
CA ALA A 4 -0.73 13.95 -87.73
C ALA A 4 -0.93 14.66 -86.37
N ASP A 5 -1.45 15.91 -86.39
CA ASP A 5 -1.78 16.69 -85.20
C ASP A 5 -0.73 16.73 -84.07
N GLY A 6 0.56 16.84 -84.43
CA GLY A 6 1.67 16.90 -83.57
C GLY A 6 2.14 15.48 -83.06
N LEU A 7 1.48 14.43 -83.48
CA LEU A 7 1.92 13.05 -83.29
C LEU A 7 3.01 12.71 -84.38
N ARG A 8 4.14 12.26 -83.90
CA ARG A 8 5.15 11.60 -84.75
C ARG A 8 5.35 10.20 -84.34
N ALA A 9 5.10 9.23 -85.18
CA ALA A 9 5.35 7.81 -84.92
C ALA A 9 6.28 7.26 -85.99
N THR A 10 7.31 6.59 -85.58
CA THR A 10 8.24 5.84 -86.45
C THR A 10 8.27 4.40 -85.96
N GLY A 11 8.25 3.48 -86.95
CA GLY A 11 8.25 2.07 -86.58
C GLY A 11 8.50 1.16 -87.74
N GLY A 12 8.79 -0.09 -87.42
CA GLY A 12 8.96 -1.14 -88.42
C GLY A 12 8.26 -2.42 -87.96
N LEU A 13 7.76 -3.21 -88.90
CA LEU A 13 7.19 -4.51 -88.60
C LEU A 13 7.85 -5.53 -89.53
N VAL A 14 8.38 -6.59 -88.91
CA VAL A 14 8.98 -7.70 -89.60
C VAL A 14 8.11 -8.94 -89.37
N TRP A 15 7.72 -9.55 -90.46
CA TRP A 15 6.98 -10.81 -90.46
C TRP A 15 7.91 -11.97 -90.80
N SER A 16 7.84 -13.05 -90.11
CA SER A 16 8.54 -14.30 -90.46
C SER A 16 7.47 -15.38 -90.74
N GLY A 17 7.57 -16.00 -91.92
CA GLY A 17 6.63 -17.04 -92.40
C GLY A 17 7.28 -18.45 -92.13
N GLY A 18 6.46 -19.52 -92.25
CA GLY A 18 6.87 -20.93 -92.08
C GLY A 18 6.41 -21.55 -90.75
N ALA A 19 7.02 -22.69 -90.37
CA ALA A 19 6.65 -23.43 -89.18
C ALA A 19 7.10 -22.74 -87.87
N GLY A 20 6.86 -21.57 -87.68
CA GLY A 20 7.16 -20.62 -86.59
C GLY A 20 6.77 -19.22 -86.97
N ALA A 21 5.70 -19.10 -87.77
CA ALA A 21 5.20 -17.78 -88.30
C ALA A 21 4.97 -16.84 -87.07
N GLY A 22 5.57 -15.68 -87.15
CA GLY A 22 5.45 -14.65 -86.16
C GLY A 22 5.80 -13.23 -86.65
N TRP A 23 5.59 -12.24 -85.87
CA TRP A 23 5.94 -10.88 -86.18
C TRP A 23 6.75 -10.20 -85.06
N ARG A 24 7.60 -9.24 -85.51
CA ARG A 24 8.31 -8.35 -84.64
C ARG A 24 8.19 -6.95 -85.13
N GLY A 25 7.85 -6.06 -84.23
CA GLY A 25 7.74 -4.64 -84.52
C GLY A 25 8.44 -3.76 -83.45
N ASN A 26 8.78 -2.56 -83.94
CA ASN A 26 9.13 -1.46 -83.07
C ASN A 26 8.30 -0.24 -83.38
N LEU A 27 7.93 0.49 -82.33
CA LEU A 27 7.12 1.73 -82.51
C LEU A 27 7.69 2.77 -81.56
N THR A 28 8.16 3.86 -82.04
CA THR A 28 8.63 5.02 -81.31
C THR A 28 7.68 6.18 -81.56
N VAL A 29 7.11 6.78 -80.52
CA VAL A 29 6.10 7.84 -80.61
C VAL A 29 6.56 9.00 -79.73
N ASN A 30 6.40 10.24 -80.20
CA ASN A 30 6.68 11.44 -79.42
C ASN A 30 5.60 11.69 -78.36
N ARG A 31 4.34 11.51 -78.70
CA ARG A 31 3.16 11.64 -77.82
C ARG A 31 2.15 10.56 -78.11
N LEU A 32 1.58 9.96 -77.10
CA LEU A 32 0.53 8.96 -77.16
C LEU A 32 -0.58 9.36 -76.18
N ASN A 33 -1.77 9.59 -76.66
CA ASN A 33 -2.94 9.86 -75.85
C ASN A 33 -3.73 8.54 -75.73
N LEU A 34 -3.59 7.89 -74.57
CA LEU A 34 -4.31 6.66 -74.29
C LEU A 34 -5.77 6.93 -73.91
N ASP A 35 -6.13 8.14 -73.50
CA ASP A 35 -7.51 8.47 -73.11
C ASP A 35 -8.44 8.34 -74.29
N GLY A 36 -7.94 8.71 -75.51
CA GLY A 36 -8.69 8.50 -76.73
C GLY A 36 -8.85 7.05 -77.16
N VAL A 37 -7.84 6.20 -76.87
CA VAL A 37 -7.89 4.76 -77.17
C VAL A 37 -8.75 4.04 -76.09
N MET A 38 -8.74 4.50 -74.86
CA MET A 38 -9.51 3.98 -73.73
C MET A 38 -10.92 4.58 -73.64
N ALA A 39 -11.34 5.44 -74.54
CA ALA A 39 -12.68 6.05 -74.59
C ALA A 39 -13.83 5.03 -74.65
N HIS A 40 -13.54 3.79 -74.99
CA HIS A 40 -14.47 2.64 -74.98
C HIS A 40 -14.46 1.87 -73.65
N VAL A 41 -13.61 2.26 -72.65
CA VAL A 41 -13.66 1.73 -71.28
C VAL A 41 -14.72 2.52 -70.50
N PRO A 42 -15.72 1.92 -69.90
CA PRO A 42 -16.75 2.63 -69.16
C PRO A 42 -16.13 3.68 -68.21
N ALA A 43 -16.80 4.86 -68.17
CA ALA A 43 -16.34 5.96 -67.31
C ALA A 43 -15.98 5.45 -65.87
N VAL A 44 -14.86 5.98 -65.38
CA VAL A 44 -14.34 5.62 -64.05
C VAL A 44 -15.45 5.69 -62.99
N ALA A 45 -15.92 4.56 -62.51
CA ALA A 45 -16.93 4.53 -61.47
C ALA A 45 -16.37 5.29 -60.25
N ALA A 46 -17.25 5.94 -59.48
CA ALA A 46 -16.84 6.63 -58.23
C ALA A 46 -16.16 5.71 -57.22
N ASN A 47 -16.21 4.42 -57.49
CA ASN A 47 -15.61 3.38 -56.65
C ASN A 47 -14.36 2.79 -57.35
N TRP A 48 -13.19 3.01 -56.78
CA TRP A 48 -11.90 2.53 -57.31
C TRP A 48 -11.84 0.98 -57.46
N ARG A 49 -12.66 0.21 -56.74
CA ARG A 49 -12.77 -1.25 -56.87
C ARG A 49 -13.41 -1.69 -58.16
N GLU A 50 -14.49 -1.05 -58.55
CA GLU A 50 -15.17 -1.27 -59.80
C GLU A 50 -14.26 -0.84 -60.95
N ASN A 51 -13.51 0.26 -60.77
CA ASN A 51 -12.50 0.67 -61.72
C ASN A 51 -11.43 -0.40 -61.93
N LEU A 52 -10.91 -1.00 -60.85
CA LEU A 52 -9.90 -2.03 -60.96
C LEU A 52 -10.42 -3.29 -61.66
N ALA A 53 -11.66 -3.73 -61.36
CA ALA A 53 -12.32 -4.83 -62.02
C ALA A 53 -12.57 -4.55 -63.52
N HIS A 54 -12.98 -3.31 -63.86
CA HIS A 54 -13.19 -2.86 -65.24
C HIS A 54 -11.87 -2.80 -66.02
N VAL A 55 -10.80 -2.31 -65.44
CA VAL A 55 -9.47 -2.31 -66.04
C VAL A 55 -9.03 -3.73 -66.41
N VAL A 56 -9.19 -4.71 -65.49
CA VAL A 56 -8.86 -6.11 -65.76
C VAL A 56 -9.72 -6.65 -66.93
N ALA A 57 -11.02 -6.31 -66.96
CA ALA A 57 -11.95 -6.75 -67.97
C ALA A 57 -11.65 -6.14 -69.34
N ALA A 58 -11.13 -4.92 -69.38
CA ALA A 58 -10.87 -4.17 -70.57
C ALA A 58 -9.60 -4.58 -71.38
N PHE A 59 -8.65 -5.26 -70.76
CA PHE A 59 -7.45 -5.68 -71.48
C PHE A 59 -7.78 -6.72 -72.54
N PRO A 60 -7.57 -6.44 -73.81
CA PRO A 60 -7.84 -7.40 -74.85
C PRO A 60 -6.80 -8.50 -74.86
N VAL A 61 -7.21 -9.75 -74.70
CA VAL A 61 -6.35 -10.92 -74.90
C VAL A 61 -6.77 -11.53 -76.26
N PRO A 62 -5.95 -11.41 -77.27
CA PRO A 62 -6.27 -12.03 -78.59
C PRO A 62 -6.33 -13.55 -78.38
N THR A 63 -7.46 -14.14 -78.82
CA THR A 63 -7.72 -15.55 -78.75
C THR A 63 -7.17 -16.37 -79.91
N GLY A 64 -6.51 -15.68 -80.84
CA GLY A 64 -5.91 -16.27 -82.02
C GLY A 64 -5.03 -15.25 -82.80
N GLY A 65 -4.18 -15.77 -83.64
CA GLY A 65 -3.21 -15.02 -84.39
C GLY A 65 -1.76 -15.51 -84.17
N PRO A 66 -0.87 -15.23 -85.09
CA PRO A 66 0.52 -15.59 -85.02
C PRO A 66 1.23 -14.89 -83.87
N PRO A 67 2.11 -15.57 -83.10
CA PRO A 67 2.86 -14.98 -82.00
C PRO A 67 3.71 -13.81 -82.53
N GLY A 68 3.82 -12.78 -81.71
CA GLY A 68 4.61 -11.63 -82.03
C GLY A 68 5.06 -10.78 -80.85
N SER A 69 5.94 -9.83 -81.12
CA SER A 69 6.40 -8.86 -80.18
C SER A 69 6.47 -7.45 -80.77
N LEU A 70 6.02 -6.48 -79.95
CA LEU A 70 6.11 -5.09 -80.27
C LEU A 70 6.90 -4.32 -79.19
N GLN A 71 8.00 -3.74 -79.62
CA GLN A 71 8.72 -2.84 -78.74
C GLN A 71 8.15 -1.44 -78.90
N ILE A 72 7.71 -0.83 -77.81
CA ILE A 72 7.13 0.50 -77.79
C ILE A 72 8.02 1.42 -76.99
N ALA A 73 8.25 2.63 -77.54
CA ALA A 73 8.88 3.71 -76.79
C ALA A 73 8.08 5.01 -77.08
N ALA A 74 7.62 5.67 -76.04
CA ALA A 74 6.89 6.93 -76.15
C ALA A 74 7.51 7.98 -75.21
N ALA A 75 7.85 9.15 -75.78
CA ALA A 75 8.44 10.21 -74.96
C ALA A 75 7.42 10.80 -74.00
N ALA A 76 6.12 10.85 -74.39
CA ALA A 76 5.04 11.21 -73.50
C ALA A 76 3.80 10.35 -73.74
N VAL A 77 3.13 9.92 -72.66
CA VAL A 77 1.84 9.20 -72.72
C VAL A 77 0.87 9.91 -71.78
N THR A 78 -0.34 10.26 -72.28
CA THR A 78 -1.40 10.84 -71.46
C THR A 78 -2.36 9.75 -71.02
N VAL A 79 -2.59 9.64 -69.69
CA VAL A 79 -3.54 8.71 -69.07
C VAL A 79 -4.38 9.48 -68.07
N GLY A 80 -5.68 9.49 -68.21
CA GLY A 80 -6.59 10.21 -67.28
C GLY A 80 -6.35 11.72 -67.31
N GLY A 81 -5.98 12.30 -68.51
CA GLY A 81 -5.60 13.68 -68.61
C GLY A 81 -4.23 14.05 -68.01
N ARG A 82 -3.46 13.09 -67.53
CA ARG A 82 -2.20 13.31 -66.78
C ARG A 82 -1.02 12.76 -67.62
N PRO A 83 0.09 13.50 -67.79
CA PRO A 83 1.22 13.04 -68.59
C PRO A 83 2.14 12.08 -67.80
N LEU A 84 2.56 11.02 -68.50
CA LEU A 84 3.66 10.11 -68.12
C LEU A 84 4.79 10.37 -69.14
N ARG A 85 6.05 10.18 -68.72
CA ARG A 85 7.21 10.41 -69.61
C ARG A 85 8.04 9.11 -69.74
N ASP A 86 8.81 9.05 -70.81
CA ASP A 86 9.77 8.00 -71.12
C ASP A 86 9.16 6.59 -70.93
N VAL A 87 8.01 6.39 -71.49
CA VAL A 87 7.31 5.13 -71.43
C VAL A 87 7.88 4.17 -72.45
N SER A 88 8.42 3.07 -72.06
CA SER A 88 8.91 2.02 -72.91
C SER A 88 8.58 0.64 -72.40
N GLY A 89 8.48 -0.34 -73.27
CA GLY A 89 8.18 -1.72 -72.91
C GLY A 89 8.07 -2.61 -74.14
N ARG A 90 8.07 -3.90 -73.93
CA ARG A 90 7.89 -4.91 -75.00
C ARG A 90 6.59 -5.66 -74.73
N LEU A 91 5.66 -5.49 -75.67
CA LEU A 91 4.45 -6.30 -75.71
C LEU A 91 4.71 -7.59 -76.46
N THR A 92 4.26 -8.70 -75.92
CA THR A 92 4.39 -10.07 -76.50
C THR A 92 2.99 -10.68 -76.63
N LEU A 93 2.69 -11.23 -77.79
CA LEU A 93 1.44 -11.94 -77.98
C LEU A 93 1.74 -13.34 -78.45
N GLY A 94 1.01 -14.29 -77.94
CA GLY A 94 1.11 -15.69 -78.32
C GLY A 94 0.51 -16.64 -77.29
N ASP A 95 0.05 -17.79 -77.69
CA ASP A 95 -0.54 -18.86 -76.84
C ASP A 95 -1.70 -18.36 -75.96
N GLY A 96 -2.52 -17.43 -76.45
CA GLY A 96 -3.60 -16.85 -75.67
C GLY A 96 -3.13 -15.97 -74.49
N ARG A 97 -1.92 -15.43 -74.55
CA ARG A 97 -1.31 -14.56 -73.54
C ARG A 97 -0.89 -13.22 -74.14
N LEU A 98 -1.09 -12.15 -73.38
CA LEU A 98 -0.51 -10.89 -73.63
C LEU A 98 0.54 -10.61 -72.55
N GLY A 99 1.82 -10.55 -72.92
CA GLY A 99 2.90 -10.20 -72.03
C GLY A 99 3.35 -8.74 -72.25
N LEU A 100 3.69 -8.09 -71.13
CA LEU A 100 4.37 -6.81 -71.12
C LEU A 100 5.69 -7.04 -70.36
N ALA A 101 6.79 -6.92 -71.05
CA ALA A 101 8.12 -7.06 -70.47
C ALA A 101 8.90 -5.75 -70.55
N ASP A 102 9.89 -5.60 -69.72
CA ASP A 102 10.81 -4.45 -69.68
C ASP A 102 10.05 -3.09 -69.59
N LEU A 103 8.85 -3.04 -68.95
CA LEU A 103 8.13 -1.81 -68.74
C LEU A 103 9.00 -0.83 -67.96
N ARG A 104 9.06 0.39 -68.48
CA ARG A 104 9.69 1.54 -67.87
C ARG A 104 8.82 2.75 -68.07
N VAL A 105 8.47 3.45 -66.98
CA VAL A 105 7.62 4.63 -66.97
C VAL A 105 8.18 5.64 -65.99
N MET A 106 8.34 6.89 -66.41
CA MET A 106 8.67 8.00 -65.54
C MET A 106 7.41 8.78 -65.20
N MET A 107 7.01 8.72 -63.90
CA MET A 107 5.92 9.45 -63.30
C MET A 107 6.41 10.77 -62.67
N PRO A 108 5.51 11.74 -62.40
CA PRO A 108 5.85 12.92 -61.60
C PRO A 108 6.56 12.58 -60.26
N GLY A 109 7.40 13.50 -59.78
CA GLY A 109 8.24 13.31 -58.57
C GLY A 109 9.42 12.39 -58.81
N ASP A 110 10.03 12.42 -60.02
CA ASP A 110 11.18 11.57 -60.40
C ASP A 110 10.95 10.09 -60.02
N THR A 111 9.73 9.63 -60.33
CA THR A 111 9.28 8.29 -59.96
C THR A 111 9.43 7.33 -61.13
N LEU A 112 10.38 6.45 -61.02
CA LEU A 112 10.64 5.39 -62.00
C LEU A 112 9.81 4.15 -61.61
N VAL A 113 8.90 3.75 -62.49
CA VAL A 113 8.17 2.47 -62.42
C VAL A 113 8.75 1.53 -63.48
N THR A 114 9.18 0.35 -63.02
CA THR A 114 9.63 -0.73 -63.88
C THR A 114 8.90 -2.02 -63.51
N GLY A 115 8.73 -2.90 -64.48
CA GLY A 115 8.06 -4.17 -64.21
C GLY A 115 7.73 -4.98 -65.42
N ASP A 116 7.10 -6.10 -65.15
CA ASP A 116 6.57 -7.01 -66.17
C ASP A 116 5.16 -7.46 -65.77
N ALA A 117 4.36 -7.79 -66.74
CA ALA A 117 3.02 -8.30 -66.52
C ALA A 117 2.63 -9.30 -67.62
N THR A 118 1.81 -10.27 -67.27
CA THR A 118 1.22 -11.22 -68.22
C THR A 118 -0.27 -11.30 -67.96
N VAL A 119 -1.03 -11.11 -69.01
CA VAL A 119 -2.48 -11.28 -68.99
C VAL A 119 -2.84 -12.61 -69.64
N ARG A 120 -3.67 -13.39 -68.96
CA ARG A 120 -4.15 -14.72 -69.42
C ARG A 120 -5.64 -14.82 -69.16
N GLY A 121 -6.31 -15.74 -69.93
CA GLY A 121 -7.72 -16.07 -69.69
C GLY A 121 -8.68 -15.09 -70.30
N VAL A 122 -9.97 -15.47 -70.31
CA VAL A 122 -11.09 -14.69 -70.90
C VAL A 122 -12.21 -14.59 -69.83
N GLY A 123 -12.93 -13.48 -69.83
CA GLY A 123 -14.05 -13.23 -68.94
C GLY A 123 -13.62 -13.27 -67.48
N ASP A 124 -14.39 -13.95 -66.63
CA ASP A 124 -14.14 -14.08 -65.17
C ASP A 124 -12.88 -14.87 -64.84
N GLY A 125 -12.36 -15.70 -65.78
CA GLY A 125 -11.07 -16.41 -65.65
C GLY A 125 -9.84 -15.54 -65.97
N ARG A 126 -10.02 -14.25 -66.29
CA ARG A 126 -8.93 -13.33 -66.60
C ARG A 126 -8.02 -13.11 -65.42
N ARG A 127 -6.72 -13.19 -65.67
CA ARG A 127 -5.67 -13.04 -64.67
C ARG A 127 -4.52 -12.23 -65.24
N VAL A 128 -4.18 -11.16 -64.50
CA VAL A 128 -2.97 -10.36 -64.73
C VAL A 128 -2.01 -10.67 -63.62
N GLU A 129 -0.81 -11.14 -63.93
CA GLU A 129 0.25 -11.41 -62.99
C GLU A 129 1.56 -10.79 -63.47
N GLY A 130 2.39 -10.36 -62.50
CA GLY A 130 3.66 -9.73 -62.80
C GLY A 130 4.40 -9.24 -61.60
N ALA A 131 5.47 -8.52 -61.88
CA ALA A 131 6.25 -7.86 -60.83
C ALA A 131 6.35 -6.36 -61.15
N VAL A 132 6.31 -5.55 -60.12
CA VAL A 132 6.47 -4.10 -60.20
C VAL A 132 7.51 -3.61 -59.22
N LYS A 133 8.37 -2.71 -59.66
CA LYS A 133 9.31 -1.97 -58.85
C LYS A 133 9.11 -0.49 -59.09
N VAL A 134 8.93 0.28 -58.06
CA VAL A 134 8.79 1.74 -58.06
C VAL A 134 9.92 2.34 -57.25
N VAL A 135 10.60 3.33 -57.77
CA VAL A 135 11.59 4.12 -57.07
C VAL A 135 11.25 5.60 -57.30
N SER A 136 11.08 6.33 -56.22
CA SER A 136 10.61 7.73 -56.28
C SER A 136 11.59 8.64 -55.54
N GLY A 137 12.03 9.71 -56.20
CA GLY A 137 12.80 10.81 -55.59
C GLY A 137 11.90 11.88 -54.98
N GLY A 138 10.62 11.97 -55.45
CA GLY A 138 9.56 12.87 -54.94
C GLY A 138 8.27 12.12 -54.68
N LEU A 139 8.25 11.26 -53.71
CA LEU A 139 7.14 10.36 -53.43
C LEU A 139 5.81 11.08 -53.18
N ARG A 140 5.83 12.30 -52.64
CA ARG A 140 4.62 13.12 -52.44
C ARG A 140 3.96 13.48 -53.79
N ASP A 141 4.74 13.89 -54.77
CA ASP A 141 4.23 14.25 -56.06
C ASP A 141 3.66 13.04 -56.81
N ALA A 142 4.32 11.88 -56.64
CA ALA A 142 3.82 10.62 -57.18
C ALA A 142 2.46 10.23 -56.55
N LEU A 143 2.33 10.35 -55.25
CA LEU A 143 1.08 10.06 -54.53
C LEU A 143 -0.04 11.07 -54.90
N ALA A 144 0.30 12.34 -54.98
CA ALA A 144 -0.65 13.37 -55.45
C ALA A 144 -1.14 13.08 -56.88
N TRP A 145 -0.23 12.65 -57.80
CA TRP A 145 -0.59 12.23 -59.14
C TRP A 145 -1.56 11.02 -59.11
N LEU A 146 -1.40 10.09 -58.16
CA LEU A 146 -2.32 8.97 -57.98
C LEU A 146 -3.66 9.37 -57.30
N GLY A 147 -3.83 10.61 -56.91
CA GLY A 147 -5.03 11.10 -56.22
C GLY A 147 -5.06 10.76 -54.73
N VAL A 148 -3.93 10.31 -54.22
CA VAL A 148 -3.73 10.10 -52.78
C VAL A 148 -3.14 11.39 -52.21
N ALA A 149 -3.98 12.33 -51.80
CA ALA A 149 -3.54 13.61 -51.24
C ALA A 149 -2.98 13.43 -49.82
N PRO A 150 -1.67 13.64 -49.60
CA PRO A 150 -1.09 13.54 -48.28
C PRO A 150 -1.21 14.86 -47.50
N GLU A 151 -2.36 15.52 -47.53
CA GLU A 151 -2.60 16.84 -46.89
C GLU A 151 -2.33 16.83 -45.36
N SER A 152 -2.42 15.68 -44.72
CA SER A 152 -2.21 15.52 -43.30
C SER A 152 -0.78 15.18 -42.90
N LEU A 153 0.17 15.15 -43.82
CA LEU A 153 1.55 14.77 -43.53
C LEU A 153 2.44 15.97 -43.24
N THR A 154 3.30 15.83 -42.21
CA THR A 154 4.29 16.84 -41.84
C THR A 154 5.16 17.21 -43.04
N ALA A 155 5.41 18.51 -43.25
CA ALA A 155 6.31 18.98 -44.29
C ALA A 155 7.68 18.29 -44.18
N GLY A 156 8.21 17.80 -45.31
CA GLY A 156 9.51 17.12 -45.34
C GLY A 156 9.47 15.61 -45.17
N ARG A 157 8.31 14.97 -45.05
CA ARG A 157 8.13 13.51 -45.03
C ARG A 157 7.68 12.99 -46.39
N LEU A 158 7.88 11.65 -46.58
CA LEU A 158 7.64 10.99 -47.89
C LEU A 158 8.38 11.69 -49.06
N ARG A 159 9.64 12.05 -48.82
CA ARG A 159 10.47 12.66 -49.87
C ARG A 159 10.86 11.63 -50.89
N SER A 160 11.36 10.50 -50.47
CA SER A 160 11.77 9.42 -51.34
C SER A 160 11.19 8.09 -50.86
N GLY A 161 11.05 7.17 -51.76
CA GLY A 161 10.58 5.85 -51.46
C GLY A 161 10.84 4.85 -52.55
N SER A 162 10.83 3.58 -52.16
CA SER A 162 10.86 2.49 -53.08
C SER A 162 9.90 1.38 -52.65
N THR A 163 9.31 0.71 -53.65
CA THR A 163 8.51 -0.49 -53.38
C THR A 163 8.73 -1.51 -54.50
N ARG A 164 8.67 -2.76 -54.13
CA ARG A 164 8.67 -3.89 -55.07
C ARG A 164 7.62 -4.90 -54.60
N ALA A 165 6.84 -5.40 -55.53
CA ALA A 165 5.87 -6.44 -55.25
C ALA A 165 5.66 -7.33 -56.47
N GLU A 166 5.39 -8.60 -56.24
CA GLU A 166 4.72 -9.45 -57.21
C GLU A 166 3.22 -9.33 -57.00
N PHE A 167 2.49 -9.21 -58.09
CA PHE A 167 1.05 -9.03 -58.05
C PHE A 167 0.31 -10.08 -58.87
N VAL A 168 -0.86 -10.43 -58.38
CA VAL A 168 -1.86 -11.18 -59.14
C VAL A 168 -3.19 -10.43 -59.04
N LEU A 169 -3.71 -10.02 -60.16
CA LEU A 169 -4.97 -9.31 -60.25
C LEU A 169 -5.98 -10.12 -61.09
N THR A 170 -7.14 -10.34 -60.52
CA THR A 170 -8.29 -10.99 -61.12
C THR A 170 -9.51 -10.08 -60.97
N PRO A 171 -10.64 -10.31 -61.69
CA PRO A 171 -11.87 -9.55 -61.44
C PRO A 171 -12.38 -9.64 -59.99
N ALA A 172 -12.02 -10.70 -59.28
CA ALA A 172 -12.47 -10.97 -57.93
C ALA A 172 -11.47 -10.57 -56.84
N ALA A 173 -10.17 -10.42 -57.15
CA ALA A 173 -9.13 -10.19 -56.12
C ALA A 173 -7.86 -9.54 -56.68
N LEU A 174 -7.21 -8.72 -55.86
CA LEU A 174 -5.83 -8.28 -55.98
C LEU A 174 -4.99 -8.96 -54.87
N THR A 175 -3.92 -9.63 -55.27
CA THR A 175 -2.94 -10.19 -54.35
C THR A 175 -1.56 -9.60 -54.61
N LEU A 176 -0.92 -9.04 -53.60
CA LEU A 176 0.48 -8.65 -53.61
C LEU A 176 1.29 -9.71 -52.80
N ARG A 177 2.30 -10.25 -53.44
CA ARG A 177 3.24 -11.22 -52.82
C ARG A 177 4.62 -10.61 -52.81
N GLU A 178 5.47 -11.08 -51.94
CA GLU A 178 6.86 -10.60 -51.81
C GLU A 178 6.94 -9.05 -51.81
N TRP A 179 5.92 -8.42 -51.20
CA TRP A 179 5.86 -6.96 -51.14
C TRP A 179 6.95 -6.46 -50.20
N SER A 180 7.85 -5.62 -50.70
CA SER A 180 8.84 -4.90 -49.89
C SER A 180 8.70 -3.40 -50.19
N PHE A 181 8.92 -2.59 -49.16
CA PHE A 181 8.88 -1.14 -49.28
C PHE A 181 9.89 -0.47 -48.36
N ALA A 182 10.36 0.68 -48.76
CA ALA A 182 11.15 1.59 -47.95
C ALA A 182 10.70 3.02 -48.22
N PHE A 183 10.45 3.80 -47.20
CA PHE A 183 10.17 5.22 -47.29
C PHE A 183 10.66 5.95 -46.04
N ASP A 184 11.30 7.09 -46.23
CA ASP A 184 11.99 7.80 -45.19
C ASP A 184 12.95 6.88 -44.41
N ALA A 185 12.74 6.68 -43.11
CA ALA A 185 13.52 5.76 -42.25
C ALA A 185 12.80 4.43 -41.98
N THR A 186 11.65 4.18 -42.63
CA THR A 186 10.82 2.99 -42.42
C THR A 186 11.06 1.98 -43.51
N GLN A 187 11.33 0.73 -43.16
CA GLN A 187 11.44 -0.38 -44.07
C GLN A 187 10.50 -1.50 -43.66
N GLY A 188 9.97 -2.21 -44.63
CA GLY A 188 9.07 -3.29 -44.34
C GLY A 188 8.90 -4.26 -45.49
N ASN A 189 8.32 -5.40 -45.14
CA ASN A 189 7.93 -6.43 -46.12
C ASN A 189 6.61 -7.07 -45.70
N GLY A 190 5.96 -7.75 -46.65
CA GLY A 190 4.68 -8.39 -46.38
C GLY A 190 3.94 -8.89 -47.59
N GLY A 191 2.63 -8.95 -47.45
CA GLY A 191 1.69 -9.32 -48.47
C GLY A 191 0.31 -8.77 -48.20
N LEU A 192 -0.44 -8.55 -49.29
CA LEU A 192 -1.82 -8.07 -49.28
C LEU A 192 -2.68 -8.96 -50.17
N THR A 193 -3.83 -9.36 -49.70
CA THR A 193 -4.90 -9.91 -50.53
C THR A 193 -6.16 -9.09 -50.32
N LEU A 194 -6.69 -8.51 -51.41
CA LEU A 194 -7.91 -7.71 -51.38
C LEU A 194 -8.96 -8.43 -52.25
N LEU A 195 -10.08 -8.78 -51.63
CA LEU A 195 -11.22 -9.35 -52.36
C LEU A 195 -12.16 -8.23 -52.80
N LEU A 196 -12.42 -8.19 -54.12
CA LEU A 196 -13.25 -7.16 -54.80
C LEU A 196 -14.72 -7.57 -54.75
N ARG A 197 -15.30 -7.72 -53.58
CA ARG A 197 -16.69 -8.11 -53.31
C ARG A 197 -17.50 -6.88 -52.86
N PRO A 198 -18.87 -6.91 -52.93
CA PRO A 198 -19.69 -5.83 -52.39
C PRO A 198 -19.33 -5.47 -50.95
N ARG A 199 -19.12 -6.48 -50.06
CA ARG A 199 -18.48 -6.31 -48.76
C ARG A 199 -16.98 -6.56 -48.94
N PRO A 200 -16.14 -5.53 -48.84
CA PRO A 200 -14.71 -5.66 -49.03
C PRO A 200 -14.10 -6.54 -47.96
N SER A 201 -13.18 -7.41 -48.37
CA SER A 201 -12.44 -8.26 -47.48
C SER A 201 -10.97 -8.21 -47.82
N PHE A 202 -10.08 -8.04 -46.82
CA PHE A 202 -8.66 -8.05 -47.07
C PHE A 202 -7.86 -8.81 -46.02
N GLY A 203 -6.78 -9.37 -46.48
CA GLY A 203 -5.75 -9.98 -45.64
C GLY A 203 -4.45 -9.18 -45.79
N LEU A 204 -3.89 -8.71 -44.67
CA LEU A 204 -2.66 -7.92 -44.68
C LEU A 204 -1.66 -8.57 -43.68
N SER A 205 -0.50 -8.90 -44.21
CA SER A 205 0.63 -9.32 -43.39
C SER A 205 1.78 -8.37 -43.60
N LEU A 206 2.23 -7.66 -42.58
CA LEU A 206 3.32 -6.70 -42.64
C LEU A 206 4.32 -6.93 -41.50
N ALA A 207 5.60 -6.90 -41.88
CA ALA A 207 6.71 -6.77 -40.93
C ALA A 207 7.41 -5.44 -41.23
N VAL A 208 7.46 -4.54 -40.26
CA VAL A 208 8.03 -3.19 -40.37
C VAL A 208 9.09 -3.03 -39.30
N ASP A 209 10.24 -2.49 -39.65
CA ASP A 209 11.35 -2.29 -38.71
C ASP A 209 11.03 -1.24 -37.65
N GLN A 210 10.62 -0.05 -38.08
CA GLN A 210 10.18 1.00 -37.20
C GLN A 210 9.12 1.90 -37.86
N LEU A 211 8.21 2.40 -37.01
CA LEU A 211 7.17 3.34 -37.43
C LEU A 211 7.06 4.47 -36.42
N SER A 212 7.16 5.72 -36.86
CA SER A 212 6.93 6.88 -36.01
C SER A 212 5.56 7.49 -36.33
N LEU A 213 4.65 7.41 -35.35
CA LEU A 213 3.28 7.98 -35.51
C LEU A 213 3.29 9.50 -35.54
N ASP A 214 4.27 10.15 -34.93
CA ASP A 214 4.35 11.61 -34.86
C ASP A 214 4.55 12.25 -36.23
N HIS A 215 5.01 11.45 -37.19
CA HIS A 215 5.24 11.92 -38.56
C HIS A 215 4.00 11.85 -39.47
N TYR A 216 2.95 11.18 -38.98
CA TYR A 216 1.70 11.01 -39.69
C TYR A 216 0.60 11.76 -38.96
N ALA A 217 0.47 13.07 -39.21
CA ALA A 217 -0.50 13.93 -38.53
C ALA A 217 -1.91 13.33 -38.60
N GLY A 218 -2.53 13.26 -37.42
CA GLY A 218 -3.84 12.65 -37.25
C GLY A 218 -3.83 11.11 -37.09
N ALA A 219 -2.72 10.39 -37.33
CA ALA A 219 -2.70 8.95 -37.12
C ALA A 219 -2.77 8.62 -35.62
N SER A 220 -2.00 9.32 -34.78
CA SER A 220 -2.08 9.22 -33.33
C SER A 220 -3.47 9.56 -32.80
N ASP A 221 -4.06 10.65 -33.29
CA ASP A 221 -5.40 11.10 -32.90
C ASP A 221 -6.50 10.12 -33.32
N ARG A 222 -6.39 9.54 -34.51
CA ARG A 222 -7.34 8.52 -35.00
C ARG A 222 -7.25 7.22 -34.16
N LEU A 223 -6.05 6.77 -33.83
CA LEU A 223 -5.86 5.61 -32.96
C LEU A 223 -6.38 5.89 -31.55
N THR A 224 -6.14 7.08 -31.03
CA THR A 224 -6.68 7.52 -29.72
C THR A 224 -8.20 7.59 -29.76
N ALA A 225 -8.78 8.19 -30.81
CA ALA A 225 -10.24 8.27 -31.00
C ALA A 225 -10.87 6.89 -31.19
N LEU A 226 -10.22 5.97 -31.88
CA LEU A 226 -10.67 4.59 -32.00
C LEU A 226 -10.62 3.87 -30.62
N GLY A 227 -9.53 4.04 -29.89
CA GLY A 227 -9.41 3.51 -28.52
C GLY A 227 -10.51 4.05 -27.59
N ALA A 228 -10.75 5.35 -27.61
CA ALA A 228 -11.84 5.99 -26.87
C ALA A 228 -13.22 5.48 -27.31
N ALA A 229 -13.44 5.28 -28.60
CA ALA A 229 -14.70 4.75 -29.13
C ALA A 229 -14.93 3.28 -28.74
N LEU A 230 -13.86 2.46 -28.69
CA LEU A 230 -13.92 1.08 -28.18
C LEU A 230 -14.25 1.05 -26.66
N LEU A 231 -13.85 2.10 -25.96
CA LEU A 231 -14.20 2.30 -24.54
C LEU A 231 -15.58 2.95 -24.36
N GLY A 232 -16.31 3.26 -25.45
CA GLY A 232 -17.64 3.87 -25.37
C GLY A 232 -17.63 5.41 -25.32
N GLU A 233 -16.47 6.05 -25.36
CA GLU A 233 -16.33 7.50 -25.44
C GLU A 233 -16.54 7.95 -26.90
N GLY A 234 -17.78 8.29 -27.21
CA GLY A 234 -18.20 8.52 -28.61
C GLY A 234 -17.88 9.89 -29.15
N THR A 235 -16.62 10.20 -29.48
CA THR A 235 -16.31 11.32 -30.38
C THR A 235 -16.78 11.02 -31.82
N ALA A 236 -17.17 12.03 -32.58
CA ALA A 236 -17.60 11.84 -33.99
C ALA A 236 -16.56 11.06 -34.82
N PRO A 237 -15.24 11.35 -34.78
CA PRO A 237 -14.21 10.56 -35.45
C PRO A 237 -14.14 9.09 -34.97
N GLY A 238 -14.32 8.83 -33.70
CA GLY A 238 -14.30 7.47 -33.14
C GLY A 238 -15.49 6.64 -33.59
N LYS A 239 -16.70 7.22 -33.61
CA LYS A 239 -17.91 6.57 -34.13
C LYS A 239 -17.78 6.24 -35.60
N GLN A 240 -17.19 7.15 -36.37
CA GLN A 240 -16.94 6.92 -37.79
C GLN A 240 -15.92 5.79 -38.01
N ALA A 241 -14.86 5.72 -37.19
CA ALA A 241 -13.88 4.65 -37.28
C ALA A 241 -14.52 3.28 -36.97
N LEU A 242 -15.39 3.17 -35.94
CA LEU A 242 -16.13 1.94 -35.62
C LEU A 242 -17.10 1.57 -36.78
N ALA A 243 -17.80 2.53 -37.34
CA ALA A 243 -18.68 2.27 -38.47
C ALA A 243 -17.89 1.75 -39.71
N THR A 244 -16.69 2.30 -39.93
CA THR A 244 -15.79 1.81 -40.98
C THR A 244 -15.36 0.37 -40.71
N LEU A 245 -14.97 0.02 -39.45
CA LEU A 245 -14.59 -1.34 -39.09
C LEU A 245 -15.75 -2.36 -39.28
N ARG A 246 -16.99 -1.93 -39.11
CA ARG A 246 -18.17 -2.77 -39.39
C ARG A 246 -18.40 -3.00 -40.88
N GLY A 247 -17.87 -2.13 -41.72
CA GLY A 247 -18.11 -2.12 -43.15
C GLY A 247 -17.28 -3.12 -43.96
N PHE A 248 -16.27 -3.74 -43.40
CA PHE A 248 -15.39 -4.68 -44.10
C PHE A 248 -15.02 -5.90 -43.25
N ASP A 249 -14.49 -6.92 -43.92
CA ASP A 249 -13.86 -8.05 -43.27
C ASP A 249 -12.34 -7.97 -43.44
N ALA A 250 -11.56 -8.35 -42.42
CA ALA A 250 -10.11 -8.29 -42.48
C ALA A 250 -9.42 -9.39 -41.67
N ASN A 251 -8.25 -9.79 -42.16
CA ASN A 251 -7.29 -10.52 -41.38
C ASN A 251 -5.97 -9.73 -41.38
N LEU A 252 -5.51 -9.34 -40.19
CA LEU A 252 -4.29 -8.55 -40.03
C LEU A 252 -3.24 -9.36 -39.25
N ASP A 253 -2.01 -9.41 -39.78
CA ASP A 253 -0.81 -9.88 -39.09
C ASP A 253 0.26 -8.79 -39.20
N LEU A 254 0.42 -7.97 -38.16
CA LEU A 254 1.35 -6.86 -38.11
C LEU A 254 2.47 -7.14 -37.15
N ARG A 255 3.71 -6.90 -37.55
CA ARG A 255 4.91 -6.98 -36.75
C ARG A 255 5.67 -5.67 -36.91
N LEU A 256 5.82 -4.95 -35.77
CA LEU A 256 6.56 -3.70 -35.74
C LEU A 256 7.75 -3.86 -34.79
N GLY A 257 8.95 -3.69 -35.28
CA GLY A 257 10.16 -3.76 -34.47
C GLY A 257 10.18 -2.64 -33.42
N ALA A 258 9.81 -1.42 -33.85
CA ALA A 258 9.62 -0.28 -32.96
C ALA A 258 8.44 0.61 -33.43
N LEU A 259 7.61 1.05 -32.46
CA LEU A 259 6.58 2.06 -32.68
C LEU A 259 6.90 3.27 -31.79
N VAL A 260 7.12 4.43 -32.42
CA VAL A 260 7.47 5.69 -31.72
C VAL A 260 6.27 6.61 -31.72
N SER A 261 5.90 7.17 -30.57
CA SER A 261 4.87 8.19 -30.42
C SER A 261 5.23 9.13 -29.27
N GLY A 262 5.55 10.37 -29.59
CA GLY A 262 6.09 11.34 -28.65
C GLY A 262 7.41 10.86 -28.04
N LEU A 263 7.50 10.90 -26.72
CA LEU A 263 8.66 10.40 -25.95
C LEU A 263 8.63 8.89 -25.70
N ARG A 264 7.65 8.15 -26.27
CA ARG A 264 7.44 6.73 -25.98
C ARG A 264 7.87 5.87 -27.17
N THR A 265 8.57 4.80 -26.89
CA THR A 265 8.93 3.78 -27.87
C THR A 265 8.44 2.44 -27.36
N TRP A 266 7.56 1.82 -28.12
CA TRP A 266 7.12 0.44 -27.89
C TRP A 266 7.91 -0.49 -28.81
N ARG A 267 8.39 -1.61 -28.25
CA ARG A 267 9.23 -2.55 -29.00
C ARG A 267 8.49 -3.85 -29.26
N ASP A 268 8.87 -4.52 -30.32
CA ASP A 268 8.36 -5.83 -30.76
C ASP A 268 6.82 -5.95 -30.64
N LEU A 269 6.13 -4.95 -31.22
CA LEU A 269 4.67 -4.98 -31.28
C LEU A 269 4.23 -6.02 -32.30
N ARG A 270 3.44 -6.99 -31.89
CA ARG A 270 2.80 -8.00 -32.71
C ARG A 270 1.30 -7.94 -32.54
N LEU A 271 0.60 -7.73 -33.66
CA LEU A 271 -0.85 -7.66 -33.69
C LEU A 271 -1.38 -8.67 -34.71
N ARG A 272 -2.17 -9.63 -34.24
CA ARG A 272 -2.96 -10.54 -35.08
C ARG A 272 -4.42 -10.38 -34.74
N LEU A 273 -5.23 -9.97 -35.68
CA LEU A 273 -6.67 -9.87 -35.50
C LEU A 273 -7.43 -10.25 -36.76
N GLY A 274 -8.64 -10.72 -36.57
CA GLY A 274 -9.63 -10.89 -37.61
C GLY A 274 -10.83 -9.98 -37.38
N VAL A 275 -11.35 -9.37 -38.42
CA VAL A 275 -12.62 -8.64 -38.38
C VAL A 275 -13.56 -9.37 -39.33
N LYS A 276 -14.71 -9.78 -38.84
CA LYS A 276 -15.75 -10.43 -39.65
C LYS A 276 -17.12 -10.05 -39.11
N ASP A 277 -17.97 -9.49 -39.98
CA ASP A 277 -19.34 -9.12 -39.64
C ASP A 277 -19.46 -8.26 -38.36
N GLY A 278 -18.51 -7.31 -38.16
CA GLY A 278 -18.47 -6.45 -36.97
C GLY A 278 -17.97 -7.13 -35.71
N GLN A 279 -17.54 -8.39 -35.78
CA GLN A 279 -16.86 -9.11 -34.70
C GLN A 279 -15.34 -8.99 -34.92
N VAL A 280 -14.61 -8.53 -33.89
CA VAL A 280 -13.14 -8.45 -33.88
C VAL A 280 -12.59 -9.56 -33.02
N ALA A 281 -11.95 -10.55 -33.63
CA ALA A 281 -11.22 -11.61 -32.95
C ALA A 281 -9.75 -11.21 -32.79
N LEU A 282 -9.36 -10.72 -31.62
CA LEU A 282 -7.98 -10.39 -31.28
C LEU A 282 -7.21 -11.65 -30.90
N LYS A 283 -6.55 -12.27 -31.87
CA LYS A 283 -5.78 -13.51 -31.65
C LYS A 283 -4.52 -13.26 -30.80
N THR A 284 -3.87 -12.12 -31.02
CA THR A 284 -2.69 -11.71 -30.26
C THR A 284 -2.44 -10.22 -30.45
N LEU A 285 -2.35 -9.53 -29.33
CA LEU A 285 -1.63 -8.25 -29.22
C LEU A 285 -0.51 -8.47 -28.23
N ARG A 286 0.75 -8.35 -28.67
CA ARG A 286 1.93 -8.41 -27.80
C ARG A 286 2.72 -7.13 -27.99
N VAL A 287 3.12 -6.55 -26.87
CA VAL A 287 4.01 -5.39 -26.84
C VAL A 287 5.05 -5.64 -25.77
N GLU A 288 6.31 -5.52 -26.12
CA GLU A 288 7.42 -5.62 -25.19
C GLU A 288 7.85 -4.23 -24.69
N ASP A 289 8.26 -4.18 -23.43
CA ASP A 289 8.77 -2.97 -22.76
C ASP A 289 7.80 -1.76 -22.81
N VAL A 290 6.52 -2.02 -22.56
CA VAL A 290 5.59 -0.92 -22.26
C VAL A 290 5.94 -0.39 -20.87
N VAL A 291 6.85 0.59 -20.80
CA VAL A 291 7.36 1.14 -19.54
C VAL A 291 7.94 0.06 -18.60
N GLY A 292 8.63 -0.93 -19.19
CA GLY A 292 9.21 -2.05 -18.44
C GLY A 292 8.27 -3.22 -18.19
N VAL A 293 7.08 -3.22 -18.79
CA VAL A 293 6.09 -4.31 -18.70
C VAL A 293 5.87 -4.93 -20.07
N ASP A 294 6.00 -6.24 -20.18
CA ASP A 294 5.58 -7.00 -21.34
C ASP A 294 4.07 -7.30 -21.24
N VAL A 295 3.32 -6.98 -22.27
CA VAL A 295 1.87 -7.13 -22.28
C VAL A 295 1.45 -8.04 -23.43
N ARG A 296 0.54 -8.98 -23.15
CA ARG A 296 -0.17 -9.79 -24.14
C ARG A 296 -1.66 -9.72 -23.89
N VAL A 297 -2.42 -9.47 -24.95
CA VAL A 297 -3.88 -9.43 -24.91
C VAL A 297 -4.43 -10.31 -26.03
N ARG A 298 -5.52 -11.03 -25.75
CA ARG A 298 -6.28 -11.82 -26.70
C ARG A 298 -7.75 -11.79 -26.32
N GLY A 299 -8.63 -12.10 -27.23
CA GLY A 299 -10.07 -12.21 -26.97
C GLY A 299 -10.90 -11.63 -28.11
N ASP A 300 -12.13 -11.28 -27.82
CA ASP A 300 -13.10 -10.85 -28.80
C ASP A 300 -13.72 -9.51 -28.43
N ILE A 301 -14.08 -8.72 -29.45
CA ILE A 301 -14.79 -7.45 -29.30
C ILE A 301 -15.98 -7.46 -30.28
N ASP A 302 -17.19 -7.40 -29.74
CA ASP A 302 -18.40 -7.26 -30.55
C ASP A 302 -18.72 -5.77 -30.78
N LEU A 303 -18.56 -5.34 -32.00
CA LEU A 303 -18.84 -3.96 -32.45
C LEU A 303 -20.32 -3.76 -32.83
N ASN A 304 -21.16 -4.82 -32.90
CA ASN A 304 -22.54 -4.70 -33.42
C ASN A 304 -23.52 -4.11 -32.39
N GLN A 305 -23.10 -4.07 -31.10
CA GLN A 305 -23.88 -3.46 -30.04
C GLN A 305 -23.74 -1.93 -30.02
N THR A 306 -24.67 -1.26 -29.34
CA THR A 306 -24.62 0.22 -29.17
C THR A 306 -23.32 0.67 -28.53
N ALA A 307 -22.85 -0.06 -27.52
CA ALA A 307 -21.51 0.03 -26.97
C ALA A 307 -20.76 -1.27 -27.24
N PRO A 308 -19.49 -1.22 -27.70
CA PRO A 308 -18.70 -2.42 -27.94
C PRO A 308 -18.63 -3.34 -26.70
N LEU A 309 -18.87 -4.64 -26.89
CA LEU A 309 -18.72 -5.63 -25.82
C LEU A 309 -17.33 -6.26 -25.90
N LEU A 310 -16.62 -6.17 -24.79
CA LEU A 310 -15.27 -6.69 -24.63
C LEU A 310 -15.29 -8.07 -23.97
N SER A 311 -14.46 -8.98 -24.45
CA SER A 311 -14.13 -10.26 -23.81
C SER A 311 -12.62 -10.47 -24.03
N LEU A 312 -11.81 -9.86 -23.17
CA LEU A 312 -10.35 -9.78 -23.34
C LEU A 312 -9.63 -10.45 -22.18
N ASP A 313 -8.75 -11.39 -22.50
CA ASP A 313 -7.77 -11.93 -21.58
C ASP A 313 -6.45 -11.17 -21.74
N PHE A 314 -5.81 -10.79 -20.63
CA PHE A 314 -4.51 -10.16 -20.67
C PHE A 314 -3.53 -10.82 -19.70
N VAL A 315 -2.26 -10.79 -20.08
CA VAL A 315 -1.13 -11.20 -19.25
C VAL A 315 -0.07 -10.13 -19.36
N GLY A 316 0.39 -9.63 -18.22
CA GLY A 316 1.51 -8.71 -18.13
C GLY A 316 2.60 -9.25 -17.21
N GLY A 317 3.84 -8.90 -17.46
CA GLY A 317 4.97 -9.25 -16.62
C GLY A 317 6.06 -8.21 -16.68
N SER A 318 6.73 -8.00 -15.58
CA SER A 318 7.86 -7.08 -15.49
C SER A 318 8.92 -7.62 -14.53
N ALA A 319 10.17 -7.43 -14.90
CA ALA A 319 11.29 -7.60 -13.98
C ALA A 319 11.62 -6.29 -13.23
N ARG A 320 11.05 -5.16 -13.64
CA ARG A 320 11.37 -3.82 -13.15
C ARG A 320 10.11 -2.96 -13.00
N LEU A 321 9.29 -3.30 -12.03
CA LEU A 321 8.05 -2.57 -11.73
C LEU A 321 8.28 -1.13 -11.27
N ASP A 322 9.47 -0.80 -10.77
CA ASP A 322 9.83 0.57 -10.33
C ASP A 322 9.62 1.64 -11.41
N ARG A 323 9.69 1.25 -12.69
CA ARG A 323 9.41 2.15 -13.84
C ARG A 323 7.95 2.62 -13.90
N LEU A 324 7.02 1.86 -13.31
CA LEU A 324 5.61 2.25 -13.25
C LEU A 324 5.34 3.38 -12.25
N ALA A 325 6.28 3.71 -11.37
CA ALA A 325 6.10 4.76 -10.37
C ALA A 325 5.78 6.14 -10.99
N GLY A 326 6.27 6.41 -12.20
CA GLY A 326 5.95 7.63 -12.95
C GLY A 326 4.45 7.77 -13.32
N TYR A 327 3.69 6.68 -13.29
CA TYR A 327 2.25 6.65 -13.58
C TYR A 327 1.40 6.52 -12.32
N LEU A 328 1.89 5.78 -11.30
CA LEU A 328 1.16 5.49 -10.07
C LEU A 328 1.43 6.52 -8.96
N GLY A 329 2.47 7.34 -9.13
CA GLY A 329 2.92 8.31 -8.15
C GLY A 329 4.22 7.89 -7.47
N GLU A 330 4.98 8.87 -7.01
CA GLU A 330 6.33 8.67 -6.44
C GLU A 330 6.34 7.79 -5.18
N SER A 331 5.27 7.83 -4.38
CA SER A 331 5.08 6.99 -3.19
C SER A 331 5.13 5.48 -3.49
N TRP A 332 4.83 5.09 -4.73
CA TRP A 332 4.87 3.70 -5.17
C TRP A 332 6.25 3.22 -5.61
N ARG A 333 7.23 4.14 -5.82
CA ARG A 333 8.56 3.77 -6.33
C ARG A 333 9.27 2.75 -5.45
N ARG A 334 9.24 2.95 -4.14
CA ARG A 334 9.87 2.04 -3.19
C ARG A 334 9.17 0.68 -3.13
N PRO A 335 7.84 0.59 -2.90
CA PRO A 335 7.13 -0.69 -2.94
C PRO A 335 7.35 -1.46 -4.24
N LEU A 336 7.25 -0.81 -5.41
CA LEU A 336 7.43 -1.45 -6.70
C LEU A 336 8.86 -1.99 -6.92
N ARG A 337 9.88 -1.28 -6.41
CA ARG A 337 11.27 -1.77 -6.46
C ARG A 337 11.47 -3.00 -5.58
N GLN A 338 10.86 -3.02 -4.41
CA GLN A 338 10.96 -4.16 -3.49
C GLN A 338 10.18 -5.38 -3.99
N ILE A 339 9.03 -5.19 -4.65
CA ILE A 339 8.30 -6.28 -5.30
C ILE A 339 9.16 -6.90 -6.40
N GLY A 340 9.93 -6.10 -7.14
CA GLY A 340 10.84 -6.57 -8.17
C GLY A 340 10.10 -7.17 -9.37
N ALA A 341 10.31 -8.46 -9.62
CA ALA A 341 9.62 -9.15 -10.70
C ALA A 341 8.19 -9.53 -10.30
N ALA A 342 7.24 -9.22 -11.19
CA ALA A 342 5.85 -9.60 -10.98
C ALA A 342 5.15 -9.98 -12.27
N ARG A 343 4.06 -10.71 -12.13
CA ARG A 343 3.17 -11.13 -13.20
C ARG A 343 1.72 -10.78 -12.85
N VAL A 344 1.01 -10.26 -13.82
CA VAL A 344 -0.42 -10.02 -13.74
C VAL A 344 -1.13 -10.78 -14.86
N ARG A 345 -2.24 -11.40 -14.56
CA ARG A 345 -3.15 -11.98 -15.55
C ARG A 345 -4.56 -11.58 -15.22
N GLY A 346 -5.39 -11.41 -16.23
CA GLY A 346 -6.77 -11.04 -15.97
C GLY A 346 -7.65 -11.15 -17.18
N ARG A 347 -8.92 -10.86 -16.93
CA ARG A 347 -9.99 -10.84 -17.91
C ARG A 347 -10.85 -9.60 -17.75
N ILE A 348 -11.27 -9.03 -18.86
CA ILE A 348 -12.23 -7.93 -18.92
C ILE A 348 -13.40 -8.41 -19.74
N THR A 349 -14.61 -8.34 -19.19
CA THR A 349 -15.84 -8.73 -19.89
C THR A 349 -16.91 -7.67 -19.76
N GLY A 350 -17.70 -7.44 -20.83
CA GLY A 350 -18.81 -6.48 -20.86
C GLY A 350 -18.49 -5.20 -21.60
N ALA A 351 -19.39 -4.23 -21.58
CA ALA A 351 -19.15 -2.90 -22.14
C ALA A 351 -18.19 -2.12 -21.24
N ALA A 352 -17.33 -1.28 -21.82
CA ALA A 352 -16.30 -0.57 -21.06
C ALA A 352 -16.84 0.27 -19.89
N ALA A 353 -18.01 0.90 -20.05
CA ALA A 353 -18.68 1.65 -18.98
C ALA A 353 -19.32 0.76 -17.89
N ALA A 354 -19.42 -0.57 -18.12
CA ALA A 354 -20.01 -1.54 -17.22
C ALA A 354 -19.30 -2.90 -17.38
N ALA A 355 -17.97 -2.89 -17.34
CA ALA A 355 -17.14 -4.07 -17.50
C ALA A 355 -16.94 -4.78 -16.15
N THR A 356 -16.75 -6.09 -16.19
CA THR A 356 -16.22 -6.87 -15.07
C THR A 356 -14.74 -7.08 -15.29
N LEU A 357 -13.93 -6.65 -14.32
CA LEU A 357 -12.50 -6.85 -14.27
C LEU A 357 -12.17 -7.97 -13.28
N GLU A 358 -11.53 -9.02 -13.75
CA GLU A 358 -10.95 -10.08 -12.92
C GLU A 358 -9.45 -10.09 -13.13
N THR A 359 -8.66 -9.93 -12.07
CA THR A 359 -7.20 -9.98 -12.17
C THR A 359 -6.59 -10.83 -11.07
N ALA A 360 -5.48 -11.47 -11.40
CA ALA A 360 -4.60 -12.14 -10.47
C ALA A 360 -3.18 -11.59 -10.64
N PHE A 361 -2.58 -11.18 -9.55
CA PHE A 361 -1.22 -10.68 -9.45
C PHE A 361 -0.37 -11.69 -8.68
N GLU A 362 0.83 -11.95 -9.14
CA GLU A 362 1.83 -12.82 -8.51
C GLU A 362 3.14 -12.05 -8.41
N GLY A 363 3.68 -11.91 -7.21
CA GLY A 363 4.96 -11.20 -6.98
C GLY A 363 5.42 -11.30 -5.55
N ILE A 364 6.71 -11.13 -5.29
CA ILE A 364 7.33 -11.16 -3.94
C ILE A 364 7.02 -12.44 -3.12
N GLY A 365 6.68 -13.54 -3.81
CA GLY A 365 6.32 -14.81 -3.14
C GLY A 365 4.86 -14.92 -2.69
N GLY A 366 4.04 -13.91 -2.95
CA GLY A 366 2.62 -13.90 -2.66
C GLY A 366 1.75 -13.66 -3.89
N GLY A 367 0.44 -13.65 -3.69
CA GLY A 367 -0.55 -13.41 -4.72
C GLY A 367 -1.67 -12.47 -4.27
N ALA A 368 -2.25 -11.77 -5.26
CA ALA A 368 -3.45 -10.97 -5.05
C ALA A 368 -4.46 -11.24 -6.16
N LYS A 369 -5.74 -11.28 -5.82
CA LYS A 369 -6.85 -11.39 -6.76
C LYS A 369 -7.76 -10.19 -6.60
N LEU A 370 -8.22 -9.63 -7.70
CA LEU A 370 -9.21 -8.56 -7.74
C LEU A 370 -10.35 -8.99 -8.67
N THR A 371 -11.56 -8.84 -8.20
CA THR A 371 -12.78 -8.97 -9.02
C THR A 371 -13.65 -7.75 -8.74
N ALA A 372 -13.99 -7.00 -9.79
CA ALA A 372 -14.80 -5.81 -9.63
C ALA A 372 -15.56 -5.45 -10.91
N PRO A 373 -16.84 -5.05 -10.82
CA PRO A 373 -17.51 -4.33 -11.88
C PRO A 373 -16.98 -2.89 -11.92
N VAL A 374 -16.45 -2.49 -13.07
CA VAL A 374 -15.72 -1.22 -13.23
C VAL A 374 -16.26 -0.45 -14.45
N ASP A 375 -16.22 0.85 -14.35
CA ASP A 375 -16.31 1.74 -15.48
C ASP A 375 -14.88 2.09 -15.93
N LEU A 376 -14.42 1.46 -17.00
CA LEU A 376 -13.08 1.67 -17.54
C LEU A 376 -12.88 3.10 -18.09
N THR A 377 -13.98 3.78 -18.46
CA THR A 377 -13.94 5.16 -19.01
C THR A 377 -13.74 6.18 -17.90
N ALA A 378 -14.46 6.05 -16.78
CA ALA A 378 -14.39 6.94 -15.64
C ALA A 378 -13.37 6.48 -14.59
N GLY A 379 -12.87 5.25 -14.65
CA GLY A 379 -12.01 4.64 -13.63
C GLY A 379 -12.73 4.45 -12.28
N LEU A 380 -14.02 4.17 -12.31
CA LEU A 380 -14.90 4.08 -11.13
C LEU A 380 -15.34 2.64 -10.89
N LEU A 381 -15.49 2.30 -9.62
CA LEU A 381 -16.16 1.07 -9.21
C LEU A 381 -17.68 1.22 -9.39
N ARG A 382 -18.32 0.31 -10.12
CA ARG A 382 -19.76 0.34 -10.44
C ARG A 382 -20.61 -0.55 -9.56
N GLY A 383 -19.99 -1.44 -8.80
CA GLY A 383 -20.67 -2.40 -7.95
C GLY A 383 -19.72 -3.05 -6.96
N PRO A 384 -20.13 -4.13 -6.25
CA PRO A 384 -19.29 -4.77 -5.26
C PRO A 384 -18.00 -5.30 -5.87
N GLY A 385 -16.87 -4.78 -5.40
CA GLY A 385 -15.53 -5.27 -5.74
C GLY A 385 -14.92 -6.06 -4.59
N SER A 386 -14.13 -7.08 -4.91
CA SER A 386 -13.39 -7.87 -3.93
C SER A 386 -11.91 -7.91 -4.26
N ILE A 387 -11.09 -7.81 -3.21
CA ILE A 387 -9.63 -7.97 -3.28
C ILE A 387 -9.26 -9.06 -2.28
N GLU A 388 -8.54 -10.06 -2.72
CA GLU A 388 -7.95 -11.09 -1.85
C GLU A 388 -6.43 -11.06 -2.03
N ILE A 389 -5.69 -10.96 -0.92
CA ILE A 389 -4.22 -10.98 -0.91
C ILE A 389 -3.78 -12.12 0.00
N GLU A 390 -2.88 -12.96 -0.48
CA GLU A 390 -2.27 -14.05 0.28
C GLU A 390 -0.75 -13.95 0.19
N HIS A 391 -0.08 -14.06 1.34
CA HIS A 391 1.37 -14.02 1.41
C HIS A 391 1.86 -14.96 2.51
N PRO A 392 2.95 -15.73 2.30
CA PRO A 392 3.48 -16.64 3.31
C PRO A 392 4.09 -15.91 4.52
N GLU A 393 4.45 -14.62 4.38
CA GLU A 393 5.03 -13.81 5.46
C GLU A 393 4.51 -12.37 5.43
N VAL A 394 3.66 -12.01 6.39
CA VAL A 394 3.05 -10.67 6.48
C VAL A 394 4.08 -9.56 6.66
N ALA A 395 5.17 -9.83 7.38
CA ALA A 395 6.24 -8.87 7.59
C ALA A 395 6.79 -8.30 6.29
N THR A 396 6.89 -9.12 5.23
CA THR A 396 7.31 -8.70 3.90
C THR A 396 6.36 -7.64 3.32
N LEU A 397 5.05 -7.84 3.44
CA LEU A 397 4.05 -6.88 2.95
C LEU A 397 4.10 -5.55 3.72
N VAL A 398 4.24 -5.63 5.05
CA VAL A 398 4.38 -4.43 5.90
C VAL A 398 5.64 -3.65 5.53
N GLY A 399 6.74 -4.36 5.27
CA GLY A 399 8.02 -3.77 4.87
C GLY A 399 7.98 -3.01 3.55
N LEU A 400 7.05 -3.34 2.64
CA LEU A 400 6.87 -2.59 1.39
C LEU A 400 6.54 -1.12 1.64
N TRP A 401 5.75 -0.83 2.67
CA TRP A 401 5.29 0.53 3.01
C TRP A 401 6.18 1.21 4.03
N ASN A 402 6.56 0.48 5.08
CA ASN A 402 7.40 1.01 6.15
C ASN A 402 8.27 -0.07 6.78
N ASP A 403 9.57 -0.09 6.44
CA ASP A 403 10.56 -1.01 6.99
C ASP A 403 11.04 -0.64 8.41
N ALA A 404 10.72 0.56 8.86
CA ALA A 404 11.01 0.98 10.23
C ALA A 404 10.03 0.38 11.26
N TRP A 405 8.87 -0.08 10.82
CA TRP A 405 7.93 -0.71 11.74
C TRP A 405 8.49 -2.03 12.30
N PRO A 406 8.35 -2.29 13.59
CA PRO A 406 8.81 -3.54 14.20
C PRO A 406 8.24 -4.78 13.52
N LEU A 407 6.99 -4.74 13.07
CA LEU A 407 6.32 -5.81 12.32
C LEU A 407 7.00 -6.15 10.99
N ALA A 408 7.67 -5.21 10.35
CA ALA A 408 8.41 -5.46 9.11
C ALA A 408 9.70 -6.26 9.32
N LYS A 409 10.23 -6.26 10.55
CA LYS A 409 11.52 -6.88 10.91
C LYS A 409 11.39 -8.25 11.57
N ARG A 410 10.17 -8.71 11.84
CA ARG A 410 9.90 -9.96 12.58
C ARG A 410 8.96 -10.84 11.80
N SER A 411 9.21 -12.15 11.85
CA SER A 411 8.27 -13.11 11.26
C SER A 411 6.93 -13.07 12.00
N VAL A 412 5.88 -12.78 11.26
CA VAL A 412 4.48 -12.80 11.72
C VAL A 412 3.79 -14.08 11.27
N GLY A 413 4.33 -14.70 10.21
CA GLY A 413 3.75 -15.88 9.57
C GLY A 413 2.82 -15.54 8.41
N PRO A 414 2.05 -16.53 7.93
CA PRO A 414 1.21 -16.37 6.76
C PRO A 414 0.08 -15.38 6.98
N GLY A 415 -0.26 -14.63 5.94
CA GLY A 415 -1.32 -13.65 5.93
C GLY A 415 -2.31 -13.84 4.80
N ARG A 416 -3.57 -13.58 5.11
CA ARG A 416 -4.66 -13.47 4.15
C ARG A 416 -5.47 -12.22 4.46
N LEU A 417 -5.61 -11.36 3.46
CA LEU A 417 -6.44 -10.17 3.50
C LEU A 417 -7.57 -10.32 2.47
N ALA A 418 -8.80 -10.21 2.91
CA ALA A 418 -9.96 -10.13 2.05
C ALA A 418 -10.64 -8.77 2.24
N VAL A 419 -10.79 -8.01 1.16
CA VAL A 419 -11.46 -6.71 1.16
C VAL A 419 -12.64 -6.76 0.21
N ARG A 420 -13.78 -6.28 0.65
CA ARG A 420 -14.96 -6.07 -0.19
C ARG A 420 -15.37 -4.62 -0.10
N LEU A 421 -15.54 -3.99 -1.26
CA LEU A 421 -15.98 -2.62 -1.41
C LEU A 421 -17.27 -2.60 -2.22
N THR A 422 -18.27 -1.87 -1.74
CA THR A 422 -19.54 -1.70 -2.44
C THR A 422 -19.84 -0.20 -2.54
N PRO A 423 -19.95 0.36 -3.76
CA PRO A 423 -20.32 1.76 -3.91
C PRO A 423 -21.73 2.02 -3.38
N ARG A 424 -21.96 3.22 -2.88
CA ARG A 424 -23.25 3.73 -2.41
C ARG A 424 -23.70 4.90 -3.29
N ASP A 425 -24.97 5.25 -3.20
CA ASP A 425 -25.56 6.37 -3.98
C ASP A 425 -25.05 7.75 -3.53
N ASP A 426 -24.47 7.84 -2.32
CA ASP A 426 -23.93 9.07 -1.71
C ASP A 426 -22.42 9.26 -1.95
N ASP A 427 -21.87 8.66 -3.00
CA ASP A 427 -20.44 8.69 -3.33
C ASP A 427 -19.51 8.06 -2.28
N ARG A 428 -20.05 7.34 -1.30
CA ARG A 428 -19.32 6.55 -0.31
C ARG A 428 -19.21 5.10 -0.73
N HIS A 429 -18.43 4.36 0.03
CA HIS A 429 -18.29 2.91 -0.15
C HIS A 429 -18.54 2.18 1.17
N ASP A 430 -19.31 1.11 1.13
CA ASP A 430 -19.30 0.12 2.20
C ASP A 430 -18.02 -0.68 2.10
N LEU A 431 -17.28 -0.75 3.21
CA LEU A 431 -16.04 -1.51 3.36
C LEU A 431 -16.29 -2.71 4.26
N ARG A 432 -15.84 -3.88 3.83
CA ARG A 432 -15.64 -5.04 4.68
C ARG A 432 -14.24 -5.58 4.47
N LEU A 433 -13.49 -5.71 5.55
CA LEU A 433 -12.12 -6.19 5.52
C LEU A 433 -11.95 -7.28 6.57
N ASP A 434 -11.45 -8.43 6.15
CA ASP A 434 -11.07 -9.56 7.00
C ASP A 434 -9.57 -9.84 6.80
N LEU A 435 -8.78 -9.69 7.86
CA LEU A 435 -7.34 -9.94 7.87
C LEU A 435 -7.02 -11.10 8.83
N ARG A 436 -6.22 -12.04 8.34
CA ARG A 436 -5.50 -13.01 9.18
C ARG A 436 -4.01 -12.80 8.98
N ALA A 437 -3.28 -12.63 10.06
CA ALA A 437 -1.84 -12.41 10.04
C ALA A 437 -1.20 -13.26 11.16
N GLY A 438 -0.65 -14.43 10.79
CA GLY A 438 -0.24 -15.42 11.75
C GLY A 438 -1.42 -15.86 12.64
N GLU A 439 -1.31 -15.63 13.94
CA GLU A 439 -2.37 -15.93 14.92
C GLU A 439 -3.38 -14.78 15.11
N MET A 440 -3.08 -13.58 14.59
CA MET A 440 -3.96 -12.41 14.69
C MET A 440 -5.10 -12.49 13.67
N THR A 441 -6.29 -12.11 14.09
CA THR A 441 -7.44 -11.85 13.21
C THR A 441 -7.93 -10.42 13.42
N MET A 442 -8.29 -9.76 12.32
CA MET A 442 -8.88 -8.43 12.35
C MET A 442 -10.05 -8.38 11.35
N ALA A 443 -11.17 -7.86 11.79
CA ALA A 443 -12.32 -7.57 10.96
C ALA A 443 -12.64 -6.07 11.05
N LEU A 444 -12.86 -5.44 9.89
CA LEU A 444 -13.37 -4.07 9.78
C LEU A 444 -14.65 -4.09 8.95
N ALA A 445 -15.65 -3.33 9.35
CA ALA A 445 -16.88 -3.18 8.59
C ALA A 445 -17.50 -1.80 8.81
N GLY A 446 -18.01 -1.18 7.73
CA GLY A 446 -18.65 0.12 7.81
C GLY A 446 -18.57 0.91 6.52
N THR A 447 -18.46 2.23 6.60
CA THR A 447 -18.43 3.13 5.46
C THR A 447 -17.14 3.92 5.39
N MET A 448 -16.69 4.20 4.17
CA MET A 448 -15.55 5.06 3.86
C MET A 448 -15.90 6.05 2.76
N GLY A 449 -15.13 7.11 2.62
CA GLY A 449 -15.23 8.07 1.53
C GLY A 449 -14.92 7.48 0.16
N ARG A 450 -14.58 8.31 -0.81
CA ARG A 450 -14.20 7.89 -2.17
C ARG A 450 -12.87 7.14 -2.16
N LEU A 451 -12.63 6.23 -3.10
CA LEU A 451 -11.37 5.47 -3.23
C LEU A 451 -10.11 6.35 -3.33
N ARG A 452 -10.23 7.58 -3.84
CA ARG A 452 -9.13 8.56 -3.91
C ARG A 452 -9.05 9.46 -2.67
N GLN A 453 -10.10 9.49 -1.86
CA GLN A 453 -10.21 10.29 -0.64
C GLN A 453 -10.97 9.44 0.39
N LEU A 454 -10.22 8.62 1.14
CA LEU A 454 -10.75 7.59 2.03
C LEU A 454 -11.65 8.14 3.14
N TRP A 455 -11.42 9.38 3.56
CA TRP A 455 -12.20 10.05 4.60
C TRP A 455 -13.50 10.67 4.07
N PRO A 456 -14.54 10.78 4.90
CA PRO A 456 -14.64 10.31 6.29
C PRO A 456 -14.79 8.80 6.40
N LEU A 457 -14.38 8.24 7.56
CA LEU A 457 -14.54 6.85 7.91
C LEU A 457 -15.59 6.69 9.01
N ASP A 458 -16.35 5.59 8.94
CA ASP A 458 -17.23 5.12 10.01
C ASP A 458 -17.20 3.60 10.01
N LEU A 459 -16.30 3.03 10.84
CA LEU A 459 -15.92 1.63 10.79
C LEU A 459 -16.05 0.98 12.16
N THR A 460 -16.68 -0.17 12.26
CA THR A 460 -16.51 -1.09 13.38
C THR A 460 -15.26 -1.92 13.16
N PHE A 461 -14.52 -2.19 14.22
CA PHE A 461 -13.34 -3.05 14.19
C PHE A 461 -13.39 -4.11 15.30
N ASP A 462 -12.84 -5.28 15.00
CA ASP A 462 -12.65 -6.39 15.94
C ASP A 462 -11.27 -7.02 15.66
N ILE A 463 -10.38 -6.97 16.64
CA ILE A 463 -9.02 -7.50 16.56
C ILE A 463 -8.85 -8.54 17.66
N ARG A 464 -8.38 -9.73 17.32
CA ARG A 464 -8.17 -10.83 18.25
C ARG A 464 -6.81 -11.46 18.05
N HIS A 465 -6.19 -11.81 19.18
CA HIS A 465 -4.95 -12.59 19.22
C HIS A 465 -5.01 -13.57 20.40
N PRO A 466 -4.70 -14.86 20.23
CA PRO A 466 -4.81 -15.86 21.31
C PRO A 466 -3.87 -15.58 22.47
N ARG A 467 -2.74 -14.91 22.22
CA ARG A 467 -1.72 -14.56 23.21
C ARG A 467 -1.37 -13.07 23.12
N ALA A 468 -1.83 -12.26 24.05
CA ALA A 468 -1.59 -10.82 24.07
C ALA A 468 -0.09 -10.47 24.00
N LEU A 469 0.76 -11.20 24.72
CA LEU A 469 2.22 -11.05 24.69
C LEU A 469 2.82 -11.33 23.31
N GLY A 470 2.25 -12.25 22.54
CA GLY A 470 2.68 -12.55 21.18
C GLY A 470 2.58 -11.30 20.30
N LEU A 471 1.44 -10.61 20.33
CA LEU A 471 1.24 -9.36 19.60
C LEU A 471 2.17 -8.26 20.09
N VAL A 472 2.25 -8.05 21.41
CA VAL A 472 3.12 -7.02 22.02
C VAL A 472 4.58 -7.21 21.61
N ARG A 473 5.09 -8.43 21.64
CA ARG A 473 6.46 -8.75 21.20
C ARG A 473 6.69 -8.52 19.71
N GLN A 474 5.66 -8.61 18.88
CA GLN A 474 5.75 -8.30 17.45
C GLN A 474 5.78 -6.79 17.19
N VAL A 475 5.08 -5.99 17.99
CA VAL A 475 4.92 -4.53 17.81
C VAL A 475 5.98 -3.71 18.55
N THR A 476 6.61 -4.26 19.62
CA THR A 476 7.59 -3.55 20.46
C THR A 476 8.94 -4.24 20.44
N GLU A 477 10.04 -3.46 20.39
CA GLU A 477 11.40 -4.04 20.34
C GLU A 477 11.91 -4.49 21.71
N ASN A 478 11.63 -3.73 22.78
CA ASN A 478 12.30 -3.86 24.07
C ASN A 478 11.37 -4.05 25.26
N TRP A 479 10.07 -4.14 25.08
CA TRP A 479 9.16 -4.29 26.21
C TRP A 479 9.00 -5.76 26.61
N ARG A 480 9.41 -6.08 27.83
CA ARG A 480 9.27 -7.41 28.43
C ARG A 480 8.45 -7.26 29.71
N PRO A 481 7.15 -7.48 29.67
CA PRO A 481 6.30 -7.40 30.85
C PRO A 481 6.61 -8.53 31.83
N ARG A 482 6.25 -8.31 33.10
CA ARG A 482 6.45 -9.29 34.20
C ARG A 482 5.60 -10.54 34.01
N GLY A 483 4.41 -10.42 33.48
CA GLY A 483 3.52 -11.56 33.24
C GLY A 483 4.12 -12.49 32.18
N GLU A 484 4.22 -13.77 32.48
CA GLU A 484 4.70 -14.78 31.55
C GLU A 484 3.66 -15.10 30.49
N GLU A 485 2.38 -15.09 30.86
CA GLU A 485 1.22 -15.24 29.97
C GLU A 485 0.10 -14.28 30.38
N ILE A 486 -0.13 -13.25 29.57
CA ILE A 486 -1.24 -12.30 29.80
C ILE A 486 -2.57 -12.83 29.19
N GLY A 487 -2.57 -14.02 28.62
CA GLY A 487 -3.78 -14.59 28.01
C GLY A 487 -4.14 -14.01 26.65
N ARG A 488 -5.42 -14.14 26.26
CA ARG A 488 -5.93 -13.66 24.96
C ARG A 488 -6.10 -12.16 24.96
N LEU A 489 -5.94 -11.56 23.75
CA LEU A 489 -6.29 -10.18 23.45
C LEU A 489 -7.55 -10.14 22.56
N ALA A 490 -8.50 -9.31 22.92
CA ALA A 490 -9.61 -8.93 22.07
C ALA A 490 -9.81 -7.41 22.20
N LEU A 491 -9.83 -6.72 21.05
CA LEU A 491 -10.01 -5.27 20.96
C LEU A 491 -11.09 -4.99 19.91
N GLY A 492 -12.16 -4.31 20.31
CA GLY A 492 -13.26 -3.94 19.44
C GLY A 492 -13.76 -2.53 19.71
N GLY A 493 -14.47 -1.97 18.74
CA GLY A 493 -15.04 -0.63 18.85
C GLY A 493 -15.54 -0.09 17.51
N ARG A 494 -15.95 1.16 17.52
CA ARG A 494 -16.34 1.91 16.34
C ARG A 494 -15.46 3.15 16.20
N PHE A 495 -14.79 3.26 15.10
CA PHE A 495 -14.01 4.41 14.67
C PHE A 495 -14.86 5.27 13.74
N SER A 496 -15.03 6.57 14.03
CA SER A 496 -15.76 7.48 13.17
C SER A 496 -15.09 8.85 13.13
N GLY A 497 -15.07 9.48 11.96
CA GLY A 497 -14.47 10.80 11.79
C GLY A 497 -13.72 10.98 10.49
N ASP A 498 -12.84 11.98 10.47
CA ASP A 498 -11.96 12.32 9.36
C ASP A 498 -10.48 12.31 9.77
N ASN A 499 -9.60 12.81 8.94
CA ASN A 499 -8.17 12.86 9.23
C ASN A 499 -7.77 13.93 10.25
N THR A 500 -8.69 14.80 10.65
CA THR A 500 -8.44 15.89 11.60
C THR A 500 -9.12 15.68 12.95
N VAL A 501 -10.31 15.08 12.92
CA VAL A 501 -11.09 14.77 14.13
C VAL A 501 -11.68 13.39 14.00
N PHE A 502 -11.37 12.51 14.95
CA PHE A 502 -11.98 11.19 15.00
C PHE A 502 -12.31 10.76 16.43
N GLN A 503 -13.26 9.85 16.51
CA GLN A 503 -13.73 9.24 17.75
C GLN A 503 -13.64 7.72 17.64
N VAL A 504 -13.16 7.09 18.70
CA VAL A 504 -13.35 5.66 18.95
C VAL A 504 -14.40 5.52 20.05
N SER A 505 -15.56 4.99 19.70
CA SER A 505 -16.68 4.76 20.63
C SER A 505 -16.93 3.27 20.83
N GLY A 506 -17.56 2.91 21.94
CA GLY A 506 -17.82 1.51 22.26
C GLY A 506 -16.54 0.67 22.31
N LEU A 507 -15.40 1.29 22.65
CA LEU A 507 -14.13 0.60 22.85
C LEU A 507 -14.31 -0.53 23.85
N SER A 508 -13.87 -1.73 23.50
CA SER A 508 -13.83 -2.91 24.38
C SER A 508 -12.49 -3.60 24.19
N LEU A 509 -11.69 -3.60 25.23
CA LEU A 509 -10.39 -4.29 25.28
C LEU A 509 -10.45 -5.37 26.37
N THR A 510 -10.18 -6.58 25.97
CA THR A 510 -9.89 -7.70 26.92
C THR A 510 -8.46 -8.14 26.70
N ALA A 511 -7.67 -8.17 27.74
CA ALA A 511 -6.29 -8.64 27.73
C ALA A 511 -6.00 -9.47 28.98
N GLY A 512 -6.09 -10.79 28.84
CA GLY A 512 -6.08 -11.71 29.97
C GLY A 512 -7.27 -11.48 30.91
N ALA A 513 -7.00 -11.14 32.15
CA ALA A 513 -7.99 -10.78 33.17
C ALA A 513 -8.45 -9.31 33.07
N SER A 514 -7.70 -8.45 32.39
CA SER A 514 -8.05 -7.04 32.27
C SER A 514 -9.15 -6.83 31.22
N VAL A 515 -10.21 -6.13 31.63
CA VAL A 515 -11.33 -5.74 30.75
C VAL A 515 -11.54 -4.24 30.86
N LEU A 516 -11.38 -3.55 29.74
CA LEU A 516 -11.50 -2.09 29.60
C LEU A 516 -12.54 -1.76 28.55
N THR A 517 -13.38 -0.77 28.85
CA THR A 517 -14.37 -0.23 27.91
C THR A 517 -14.34 1.30 27.92
N GLY A 518 -14.89 1.95 26.88
CA GLY A 518 -14.96 3.41 26.89
C GLY A 518 -14.99 4.07 25.54
N ALA A 519 -14.47 5.29 25.51
CA ALA A 519 -14.36 6.10 24.31
C ALA A 519 -13.07 6.93 24.32
N ILE A 520 -12.56 7.21 23.12
CA ILE A 520 -11.39 8.06 22.88
C ILE A 520 -11.73 9.04 21.77
N ASN A 521 -11.48 10.32 21.98
CA ASN A 521 -11.62 11.39 21.00
C ASN A 521 -10.24 11.92 20.65
N TYR A 522 -10.02 12.18 19.39
CA TYR A 522 -8.79 12.78 18.87
C TYR A 522 -9.13 14.02 18.05
N ALA A 523 -8.38 15.08 18.21
CA ALA A 523 -8.45 16.27 17.38
C ALA A 523 -7.04 16.71 17.00
N GLU A 524 -6.79 16.91 15.71
CA GLU A 524 -5.53 17.44 15.18
C GLU A 524 -5.44 18.94 15.48
N GLY A 525 -4.23 19.42 15.75
CA GLY A 525 -3.94 20.82 16.01
C GLY A 525 -2.43 21.05 16.04
N ALA A 526 -1.99 22.24 16.39
CA ALA A 526 -0.57 22.50 16.63
C ALA A 526 0.01 21.55 17.69
N ARG A 527 -0.81 21.14 18.65
CA ARG A 527 -0.68 19.97 19.51
C ARG A 527 -1.94 19.14 19.36
N PRO A 528 -1.83 17.87 18.96
CA PRO A 528 -3.00 17.00 18.90
C PRO A 528 -3.60 16.81 20.31
N ARG A 529 -4.92 16.75 20.37
CA ARG A 529 -5.66 16.53 21.63
C ARG A 529 -6.25 15.13 21.66
N VAL A 530 -6.07 14.44 22.79
CA VAL A 530 -6.60 13.10 23.04
C VAL A 530 -7.39 13.08 24.34
N ASP A 531 -8.71 12.98 24.25
CA ASP A 531 -9.58 12.86 25.42
C ASP A 531 -10.07 11.41 25.55
N ALA A 532 -9.85 10.78 26.68
CA ALA A 532 -10.18 9.38 26.93
C ALA A 532 -11.05 9.22 28.19
N GLN A 533 -12.16 8.51 28.02
CA GLN A 533 -13.08 8.12 29.09
C GLN A 533 -13.16 6.60 29.12
N LEU A 534 -12.53 6.00 30.11
CA LEU A 534 -12.32 4.56 30.19
C LEU A 534 -12.90 4.00 31.50
N THR A 535 -13.46 2.81 31.41
CA THR A 535 -13.97 2.06 32.56
C THR A 535 -13.40 0.63 32.47
N ALA A 536 -12.83 0.14 33.53
CA ALA A 536 -12.37 -1.22 33.63
C ALA A 536 -13.13 -1.97 34.73
N SER A 537 -13.67 -3.16 34.42
CA SER A 537 -14.23 -4.04 35.44
C SER A 537 -13.11 -4.72 36.25
N GLN A 538 -12.06 -5.10 35.58
CA GLN A 538 -10.84 -5.64 36.22
C GLN A 538 -9.60 -5.10 35.48
N LEU A 539 -8.58 -4.70 36.24
CA LEU A 539 -7.30 -4.24 35.70
C LEU A 539 -6.14 -4.80 36.51
N THR A 540 -5.17 -5.40 35.81
CA THR A 540 -3.93 -5.99 36.39
C THR A 540 -2.69 -5.26 35.86
N PRO A 541 -2.45 -3.99 36.24
CA PRO A 541 -1.42 -3.16 35.58
C PRO A 541 -0.02 -3.70 35.74
N LEU A 542 0.30 -4.36 36.86
CA LEU A 542 1.65 -4.85 37.15
C LEU A 542 2.10 -5.99 36.22
N GLU A 543 1.18 -6.76 35.65
CA GLU A 543 1.49 -7.78 34.64
C GLU A 543 2.06 -7.17 33.37
N TRP A 544 1.66 -5.92 33.08
CA TRP A 544 2.08 -5.16 31.91
C TRP A 544 3.35 -4.34 32.15
N LEU A 545 3.75 -4.15 33.41
CA LEU A 545 4.96 -3.41 33.73
C LEU A 545 6.23 -4.21 33.41
N PRO A 546 7.34 -3.54 33.05
CA PRO A 546 8.63 -4.21 32.86
C PRO A 546 9.08 -4.95 34.13
N ALA A 547 9.75 -6.07 33.94
CA ALA A 547 10.30 -6.85 35.05
C ALA A 547 11.28 -6.07 35.95
N ALA A 548 11.95 -5.08 35.39
CA ALA A 548 12.92 -4.19 36.06
C ALA A 548 12.30 -3.19 37.08
N GLY A 549 10.98 -3.21 37.27
CA GLY A 549 10.29 -2.35 38.24
C GLY A 549 9.90 -0.97 37.75
N ILE A 550 9.40 -0.14 38.69
CA ILE A 550 8.89 1.20 38.40
C ILE A 550 9.99 2.13 37.90
N ALA A 551 11.21 2.01 38.37
CA ALA A 551 12.35 2.80 37.91
C ALA A 551 12.63 2.64 36.41
N ALA A 552 12.37 1.45 35.86
CA ALA A 552 12.49 1.23 34.39
C ALA A 552 11.39 1.88 33.55
N LEU A 553 10.31 2.32 34.15
CA LEU A 553 9.26 3.09 33.51
C LEU A 553 9.61 4.57 33.41
N TRP A 554 10.53 5.07 34.25
CA TRP A 554 10.93 6.45 34.20
C TRP A 554 11.73 6.69 32.91
N PRO A 555 11.19 7.39 31.93
CA PRO A 555 11.89 7.61 30.66
C PRO A 555 13.05 8.58 30.88
N ALA A 556 14.13 8.42 30.09
CA ALA A 556 15.16 9.44 30.03
C ALA A 556 14.53 10.80 29.66
N ARG A 557 15.07 11.91 30.19
CA ARG A 557 14.55 13.29 30.07
C ARG A 557 13.98 13.60 28.68
N ASP A 558 14.74 13.33 27.61
CA ASP A 558 14.33 13.65 26.24
C ASP A 558 13.11 12.82 25.79
N ARG A 559 12.93 11.64 26.32
CA ARG A 559 11.77 10.78 26.08
C ARG A 559 10.56 11.27 26.86
N LEU A 560 10.76 11.65 28.12
CA LEU A 560 9.74 12.22 28.98
C LEU A 560 9.19 13.53 28.37
N ASN A 561 10.08 14.44 27.99
CA ASN A 561 9.70 15.69 27.36
C ASN A 561 8.96 15.49 26.05
N ARG A 562 9.45 14.62 25.17
CA ARG A 562 8.74 14.30 23.92
C ARG A 562 7.36 13.73 24.18
N TRP A 563 7.19 12.90 25.20
CA TRP A 563 5.91 12.32 25.55
C TRP A 563 4.95 13.38 26.12
N LEU A 564 5.41 14.19 27.06
CA LEU A 564 4.61 15.26 27.66
C LEU A 564 4.24 16.38 26.67
N THR A 565 5.06 16.60 25.64
CA THR A 565 4.82 17.64 24.62
C THR A 565 4.17 17.13 23.34
N ALA A 566 4.00 15.81 23.20
CA ALA A 566 3.46 15.19 22.00
C ALA A 566 1.97 15.42 21.81
N VAL A 567 1.22 15.44 22.90
CA VAL A 567 -0.25 15.54 22.90
C VAL A 567 -0.73 16.38 24.09
N ASP A 568 -1.89 16.99 23.97
CA ASP A 568 -2.69 17.49 25.10
C ASP A 568 -3.91 16.58 25.28
N GLY A 569 -4.58 16.59 26.43
CA GLY A 569 -5.82 15.83 26.61
C GLY A 569 -6.24 15.56 28.03
N ASP A 570 -7.42 14.97 28.16
CA ASP A 570 -8.02 14.56 29.43
C ASP A 570 -8.16 13.04 29.50
N LEU A 571 -7.84 12.45 30.65
CA LEU A 571 -8.04 11.04 30.95
C LEU A 571 -8.95 10.88 32.18
N THR A 572 -10.03 10.15 32.01
CA THR A 572 -10.81 9.61 33.12
C THR A 572 -10.80 8.10 33.04
N LEU A 573 -10.29 7.43 34.07
CA LEU A 573 -10.26 5.98 34.16
C LEU A 573 -10.89 5.53 35.49
N ALA A 574 -12.01 4.82 35.40
CA ALA A 574 -12.66 4.19 36.54
C ALA A 574 -12.39 2.67 36.50
N VAL A 575 -12.01 2.09 37.63
CA VAL A 575 -11.68 0.67 37.73
C VAL A 575 -12.42 0.04 38.93
N THR A 576 -13.25 -0.95 38.67
CA THR A 576 -13.98 -1.64 39.74
C THR A 576 -13.05 -2.47 40.58
N ASP A 577 -12.24 -3.33 39.95
CA ASP A 577 -11.27 -4.20 40.63
C ASP A 577 -9.86 -3.99 40.07
N LEU A 578 -9.01 -3.35 40.86
CA LEU A 578 -7.62 -3.09 40.55
C LEU A 578 -6.72 -4.07 41.30
N ALA A 579 -6.12 -5.03 40.61
CA ALA A 579 -5.19 -5.97 41.17
C ALA A 579 -3.75 -5.42 41.15
N VAL A 580 -3.22 -5.05 42.27
CA VAL A 580 -1.83 -4.57 42.43
C VAL A 580 -1.00 -5.70 43.08
N GLY A 581 -0.25 -6.46 42.27
CA GLY A 581 0.55 -7.60 42.68
C GLY A 581 0.51 -8.73 41.65
N GLY A 582 1.48 -9.65 41.68
CA GLY A 582 1.52 -10.80 40.77
C GLY A 582 0.47 -11.87 41.09
N ALA A 583 0.29 -12.84 40.20
CA ALA A 583 -0.69 -13.92 40.27
C ALA A 583 -0.67 -14.78 41.57
N THR A 584 0.37 -14.67 42.38
CA THR A 584 0.58 -15.49 43.60
C THR A 584 0.38 -14.75 44.93
N GLY A 585 -0.08 -13.47 44.92
CA GLY A 585 -0.23 -12.75 46.20
C GLY A 585 -0.59 -11.27 46.11
N GLY A 586 -1.29 -10.86 45.08
CA GLY A 586 -1.67 -9.46 44.87
C GLY A 586 -2.70 -8.93 45.85
N THR A 587 -2.57 -7.65 46.22
CA THR A 587 -3.60 -6.92 46.96
C THR A 587 -4.65 -6.40 45.96
N SER A 588 -5.91 -6.70 46.28
CA SER A 588 -7.06 -6.15 45.50
C SER A 588 -7.45 -4.79 46.04
N TRP A 589 -7.63 -3.83 45.14
CA TRP A 589 -8.16 -2.52 45.39
C TRP A 589 -9.47 -2.37 44.63
N HIS A 590 -10.41 -1.62 45.16
CA HIS A 590 -11.74 -1.46 44.58
C HIS A 590 -12.05 0.00 44.31
N ASP A 591 -12.99 0.25 43.41
CA ASP A 591 -13.50 1.59 43.06
C ASP A 591 -12.38 2.61 42.81
N ALA A 592 -11.35 2.19 42.06
CA ALA A 592 -10.27 3.10 41.69
C ALA A 592 -10.73 4.08 40.64
N LEU A 593 -10.35 5.35 40.79
CA LEU A 593 -10.62 6.44 39.84
C LEU A 593 -9.35 7.23 39.61
N LEU A 594 -9.01 7.47 38.36
CA LEU A 594 -7.95 8.37 37.91
C LEU A 594 -8.53 9.45 37.02
N GLU A 595 -8.37 10.70 37.42
CA GLU A 595 -8.68 11.90 36.63
C GLU A 595 -7.40 12.68 36.44
N ALA A 596 -6.96 12.79 35.20
CA ALA A 596 -5.72 13.49 34.85
C ALA A 596 -5.91 14.31 33.58
N ASP A 597 -5.17 15.38 33.46
CA ASP A 597 -5.03 16.18 32.24
C ASP A 597 -3.54 16.39 31.88
N LEU A 598 -3.27 16.44 30.62
CA LEU A 598 -1.98 16.81 30.05
C LEU A 598 -2.18 18.05 29.18
N SER A 599 -1.57 19.14 29.59
CA SER A 599 -1.68 20.42 28.90
C SER A 599 -0.33 21.13 28.94
N GLU A 600 0.12 21.61 27.76
CA GLU A 600 1.35 22.39 27.62
C GLU A 600 2.60 21.73 28.26
N GLY A 601 2.68 20.40 28.24
CA GLY A 601 3.79 19.64 28.81
C GLY A 601 3.72 19.43 30.32
N VAL A 602 2.58 19.73 30.93
CA VAL A 602 2.30 19.50 32.33
C VAL A 602 1.24 18.43 32.48
N LEU A 603 1.60 17.28 33.06
CA LEU A 603 0.66 16.25 33.47
C LEU A 603 0.15 16.57 34.87
N THR A 604 -1.14 16.83 35.01
CA THR A 604 -1.84 17.09 36.27
C THR A 604 -2.73 15.90 36.62
N VAL A 605 -2.42 15.19 37.66
CA VAL A 605 -3.33 14.22 38.28
C VAL A 605 -4.23 14.99 39.26
N ARG A 606 -5.46 15.32 38.79
CA ARG A 606 -6.43 16.02 39.62
C ARG A 606 -6.90 15.16 40.79
N ARG A 607 -7.09 13.88 40.54
CA ARG A 607 -7.53 12.89 41.52
C ARG A 607 -7.14 11.49 41.07
N ALA A 608 -6.45 10.77 41.95
CA ALA A 608 -6.36 9.32 41.89
C ALA A 608 -6.80 8.78 43.24
N ARG A 609 -7.82 7.96 43.27
CA ARG A 609 -8.35 7.33 44.50
C ARG A 609 -8.55 5.86 44.31
N ALA A 610 -8.39 5.10 45.39
CA ALA A 610 -8.72 3.69 45.41
C ALA A 610 -9.03 3.25 46.84
N HIS A 611 -9.88 2.24 46.98
CA HIS A 611 -10.27 1.65 48.25
C HIS A 611 -9.58 0.31 48.40
N ARG A 612 -9.13 0.05 49.65
CA ARG A 612 -8.70 -1.29 50.08
C ARG A 612 -9.43 -1.66 51.36
N GLU A 613 -10.35 -2.60 51.28
CA GLU A 613 -11.31 -2.86 52.36
C GLU A 613 -12.09 -1.55 52.70
N ALA A 614 -12.00 -1.09 53.97
CA ALA A 614 -12.59 0.17 54.42
C ALA A 614 -11.68 1.40 54.18
N GLY A 615 -10.44 1.19 53.83
CA GLY A 615 -9.43 2.25 53.69
C GLY A 615 -9.48 2.92 52.32
N LEU A 616 -9.26 4.21 52.31
CA LEU A 616 -9.22 5.06 51.13
C LEU A 616 -7.83 5.66 50.96
N VAL A 617 -7.25 5.56 49.77
CA VAL A 617 -6.04 6.31 49.38
C VAL A 617 -6.40 7.29 48.31
N ASN A 618 -5.96 8.54 48.45
CA ASN A 618 -6.06 9.61 47.48
C ASN A 618 -4.68 10.13 47.11
N LEU A 619 -4.45 10.35 45.85
CA LEU A 619 -3.26 10.98 45.29
C LEU A 619 -3.67 12.07 44.30
N SER A 620 -3.01 13.21 44.37
CA SER A 620 -3.05 14.26 43.37
C SER A 620 -1.65 14.83 43.16
N GLY A 621 -1.39 15.45 42.00
CA GLY A 621 -0.06 16.00 41.79
C GLY A 621 0.17 16.47 40.37
N THR A 622 1.35 17.02 40.14
CA THR A 622 1.79 17.53 38.84
C THR A 622 3.18 16.98 38.49
N LEU A 623 3.36 16.64 37.22
CA LEU A 623 4.65 16.32 36.61
C LEU A 623 4.87 17.28 35.45
N THR A 624 5.85 18.15 35.55
CA THR A 624 6.17 19.14 34.52
C THR A 624 7.45 18.70 33.80
N GLY A 625 7.44 18.71 32.48
CA GLY A 625 8.63 18.52 31.66
C GLY A 625 9.54 19.75 31.67
N GLY A 626 10.59 19.74 30.87
CA GLY A 626 11.54 20.84 30.71
C GLY A 626 12.99 20.44 30.85
N ALA A 627 13.87 21.41 31.06
CA ALA A 627 15.29 21.14 31.26
C ALA A 627 15.56 20.32 32.54
N LEU A 628 14.78 20.58 33.56
CA LEU A 628 14.76 19.80 34.82
C LEU A 628 13.30 19.45 35.13
N PRO A 629 12.86 18.21 34.88
CA PRO A 629 11.53 17.73 35.26
C PRO A 629 11.23 17.93 36.75
N THR A 630 10.03 18.42 37.04
CA THR A 630 9.59 18.64 38.43
C THR A 630 8.35 17.81 38.74
N LEU A 631 8.37 17.22 39.96
CA LEU A 631 7.27 16.42 40.50
C LEU A 631 6.73 17.05 41.78
N ALA A 632 5.43 17.22 41.87
CA ALA A 632 4.76 17.58 43.13
C ALA A 632 3.60 16.62 43.36
N VAL A 633 3.58 15.95 44.55
CA VAL A 633 2.57 14.93 44.87
C VAL A 633 1.97 15.20 46.23
N THR A 634 0.68 15.13 46.33
CA THR A 634 -0.08 15.05 47.58
C THR A 634 -0.66 13.66 47.72
N LEU A 635 -0.33 12.98 48.80
CA LEU A 635 -0.84 11.66 49.15
C LEU A 635 -1.66 11.77 50.45
N ALA A 636 -2.83 11.15 50.51
CA ALA A 636 -3.61 11.03 51.72
C ALA A 636 -4.17 9.60 51.84
N ALA A 637 -4.03 9.00 52.97
CA ALA A 637 -4.61 7.71 53.31
C ALA A 637 -5.53 7.87 54.55
N LYS A 638 -6.68 7.19 54.51
CA LYS A 638 -7.63 7.19 55.62
C LYS A 638 -8.15 5.80 55.85
N ASP A 639 -8.28 5.40 57.13
CA ASP A 639 -8.79 4.08 57.58
C ASP A 639 -8.13 2.86 56.92
N PHE A 640 -6.86 3.01 56.51
CA PHE A 640 -6.14 1.99 55.78
C PHE A 640 -5.83 0.76 56.63
N ASN A 641 -6.28 -0.43 56.25
CA ASN A 641 -6.00 -1.67 56.94
C ASN A 641 -4.52 -2.06 56.78
N LEU A 642 -3.81 -2.10 57.89
CA LEU A 642 -2.38 -2.39 57.98
C LEU A 642 -2.06 -3.87 58.18
N ARG A 643 -3.06 -4.76 58.21
CA ARG A 643 -2.85 -6.19 58.41
C ARG A 643 -1.94 -6.77 57.30
N GLY A 644 -0.86 -7.41 57.75
CA GLY A 644 0.12 -8.04 56.84
C GLY A 644 1.16 -7.08 56.25
N VAL A 645 1.12 -5.79 56.59
CA VAL A 645 2.17 -4.84 56.20
C VAL A 645 3.47 -5.20 56.91
N ARG A 646 4.51 -5.50 56.15
CA ARG A 646 5.87 -5.72 56.63
C ARG A 646 6.58 -4.38 56.67
N LEU A 647 7.06 -3.99 57.84
CA LEU A 647 7.90 -2.81 57.99
C LEU A 647 9.37 -3.12 57.63
N ASN A 648 9.79 -4.36 57.93
CA ASN A 648 11.04 -5.00 57.52
C ASN A 648 10.92 -6.52 57.74
N GLU A 649 12.01 -7.30 57.66
CA GLU A 649 11.99 -8.75 57.86
C GLU A 649 11.51 -9.16 59.26
N ASP A 650 11.79 -8.35 60.27
CA ASP A 650 11.53 -8.64 61.68
C ASP A 650 10.16 -8.16 62.16
N PHE A 651 9.66 -7.06 61.61
CA PHE A 651 8.45 -6.37 62.07
C PHE A 651 7.30 -6.43 61.05
N ILE A 652 6.21 -7.05 61.50
CA ILE A 652 4.98 -7.20 60.69
C ILE A 652 3.79 -6.69 61.49
N LEU A 653 3.00 -5.81 60.91
CA LEU A 653 1.72 -5.39 61.46
C LEU A 653 0.68 -6.48 61.23
N ARG A 654 0.21 -7.12 62.32
CA ARG A 654 -0.83 -8.18 62.34
C ARG A 654 -2.24 -7.62 62.31
N ALA A 655 -2.41 -6.40 62.79
CA ALA A 655 -3.64 -5.61 62.79
C ALA A 655 -3.29 -4.13 62.93
N GLY A 656 -4.24 -3.26 62.60
CA GLY A 656 -4.13 -1.82 62.76
C GLY A 656 -4.83 -1.06 61.63
N ARG A 657 -5.21 0.16 61.91
CA ARG A 657 -5.71 1.14 60.93
C ARG A 657 -4.73 2.29 60.86
N GLY A 658 -4.48 2.75 59.64
CA GLY A 658 -3.58 3.85 59.39
C GLY A 658 -4.27 5.00 58.66
N GLU A 659 -3.89 6.19 59.02
CA GLU A 659 -4.21 7.42 58.30
C GLU A 659 -2.95 8.27 58.18
N GLY A 660 -2.89 9.12 57.13
CA GLY A 660 -1.76 10.03 56.98
C GLY A 660 -1.86 10.89 55.76
N ARG A 661 -1.02 11.91 55.69
CA ARG A 661 -0.86 12.80 54.58
C ARG A 661 0.62 13.02 54.29
N ALA A 662 0.95 13.21 53.01
CA ALA A 662 2.28 13.59 52.60
C ALA A 662 2.21 14.60 51.47
N LEU A 663 3.03 15.63 51.54
CA LEU A 663 3.26 16.62 50.52
C LEU A 663 4.70 16.49 50.08
N LEU A 664 4.92 16.00 48.88
CA LEU A 664 6.26 15.67 48.36
C LEU A 664 6.53 16.45 47.09
N ARG A 665 7.75 16.92 46.94
CA ARG A 665 8.24 17.62 45.74
C ARG A 665 9.63 17.09 45.41
N SER A 666 9.93 17.02 44.10
CA SER A 666 11.25 16.60 43.65
C SER A 666 11.57 17.24 42.29
N VAL A 667 12.83 17.26 41.94
CA VAL A 667 13.41 17.74 40.68
C VAL A 667 14.52 16.79 40.28
N GLY A 668 14.51 16.33 39.03
CA GLY A 668 15.56 15.42 38.54
C GLY A 668 15.30 14.89 37.15
N GLU A 669 16.32 14.51 36.42
CA GLU A 669 16.26 13.91 35.08
C GLU A 669 16.02 12.39 35.17
N THR A 670 16.48 11.76 36.25
CA THR A 670 16.38 10.31 36.49
C THR A 670 15.57 10.04 37.74
N PHE A 671 15.12 8.80 37.91
CA PHE A 671 14.41 8.36 39.13
C PHE A 671 15.30 8.50 40.39
N ASP A 672 16.60 8.21 40.25
CA ASP A 672 17.55 8.31 41.35
C ASP A 672 17.80 9.78 41.77
N GLU A 673 17.90 10.68 40.80
CA GLU A 673 17.97 12.12 41.09
C GLU A 673 16.69 12.64 41.74
N MET A 674 15.52 12.16 41.30
CA MET A 674 14.25 12.48 41.95
C MET A 674 14.22 12.00 43.39
N LEU A 675 14.80 10.84 43.70
CA LEU A 675 14.91 10.35 45.09
C LEU A 675 15.87 11.22 45.91
N VAL A 676 17.05 11.57 45.35
CA VAL A 676 18.03 12.42 46.04
C VAL A 676 17.49 13.80 46.34
N ASN A 677 16.73 14.38 45.42
CA ASN A 677 16.18 15.73 45.55
C ASN A 677 14.77 15.76 46.17
N LEU A 678 14.30 14.61 46.71
CA LEU A 678 12.99 14.51 47.30
C LEU A 678 12.91 15.38 48.56
N SER A 679 11.94 16.27 48.65
CA SER A 679 11.66 17.16 49.78
C SER A 679 10.16 17.19 50.08
N GLY A 680 9.82 17.50 51.31
CA GLY A 680 8.41 17.54 51.71
C GLY A 680 8.16 17.37 53.19
N SER A 681 6.93 17.09 53.55
CA SER A 681 6.49 16.82 54.89
C SER A 681 5.21 15.98 54.92
N GLY A 682 4.93 15.38 56.05
CA GLY A 682 3.68 14.65 56.25
C GLY A 682 3.42 14.33 57.72
N ASP A 683 2.26 13.77 57.93
CA ASP A 683 1.81 13.28 59.23
C ASP A 683 1.19 11.90 59.07
N PHE A 684 1.23 11.12 60.13
CA PHE A 684 0.56 9.83 60.14
C PHE A 684 0.04 9.49 61.54
N ALA A 685 -1.00 8.66 61.57
CA ALA A 685 -1.49 8.05 62.81
C ALA A 685 -1.91 6.60 62.52
N LEU A 686 -1.51 5.73 63.43
CA LEU A 686 -1.91 4.34 63.47
C LEU A 686 -2.74 4.10 64.71
N THR A 687 -3.84 3.37 64.58
CA THR A 687 -4.72 3.00 65.69
C THR A 687 -4.92 1.50 65.72
N GLU A 688 -5.12 0.98 66.97
CA GLU A 688 -5.38 -0.45 67.25
C GLU A 688 -4.36 -1.38 66.56
N ALA A 689 -3.09 -0.98 66.55
CA ALA A 689 -2.04 -1.73 65.90
C ALA A 689 -1.55 -2.91 66.74
N ILE A 690 -1.31 -4.04 66.07
CA ILE A 690 -0.63 -5.22 66.66
C ILE A 690 0.65 -5.44 65.86
N LEU A 691 1.78 -5.20 66.46
CA LEU A 691 3.10 -5.39 65.87
C LEU A 691 3.69 -6.72 66.28
N ALA A 692 4.05 -7.58 65.36
CA ALA A 692 4.84 -8.78 65.58
C ALA A 692 6.33 -8.44 65.55
N GLY A 693 7.15 -9.16 66.27
CA GLY A 693 8.60 -8.99 66.38
C GLY A 693 9.06 -8.38 67.74
N ILE A 694 8.12 -8.09 68.64
CA ILE A 694 8.39 -7.59 69.98
C ILE A 694 7.23 -7.91 70.92
N ASP A 695 7.49 -8.40 72.11
CA ASP A 695 6.49 -8.71 73.16
C ASP A 695 6.71 -7.85 74.43
N LEU A 696 6.09 -6.66 74.40
CA LEU A 696 6.17 -5.69 75.47
C LEU A 696 5.34 -6.13 76.72
N THR A 697 4.28 -6.91 76.47
CA THR A 697 3.43 -7.41 77.56
C THR A 697 4.20 -8.46 78.41
N ALA A 698 4.84 -9.44 77.77
CA ALA A 698 5.69 -10.41 78.43
C ALA A 698 6.92 -9.74 79.02
N LEU A 699 7.48 -8.72 78.36
CA LEU A 699 8.61 -7.95 78.92
C LEU A 699 8.20 -7.21 80.19
N SER A 700 7.01 -6.63 80.24
CA SER A 700 6.46 -5.98 81.42
C SER A 700 6.37 -6.93 82.64
N VAL A 701 5.92 -8.15 82.41
CA VAL A 701 5.88 -9.20 83.46
C VAL A 701 7.31 -9.61 83.82
N ALA A 702 8.23 -9.78 82.90
CA ALA A 702 9.61 -10.16 83.10
C ALA A 702 10.43 -9.07 83.89
N ALA A 703 10.01 -7.79 83.73
CA ALA A 703 10.61 -6.65 84.37
C ALA A 703 10.16 -6.45 85.85
N THR A 704 9.30 -7.31 86.42
CA THR A 704 8.85 -7.25 87.78
C THR A 704 9.96 -7.79 88.70
N PRO A 705 10.50 -6.99 89.69
CA PRO A 705 11.52 -7.43 90.59
C PRO A 705 10.98 -8.43 91.53
N PRO A 706 11.87 -9.31 92.22
CA PRO A 706 13.31 -9.47 92.01
C PRO A 706 13.60 -10.56 90.92
N ARG A 707 14.65 -10.35 90.16
CA ARG A 707 15.14 -11.32 89.15
C ARG A 707 16.65 -11.28 89.00
N ARG A 708 17.28 -12.41 88.57
CA ARG A 708 18.72 -12.46 88.27
C ARG A 708 19.00 -11.69 86.96
N ALA A 709 20.01 -10.82 86.98
CA ALA A 709 20.38 -9.99 85.82
C ALA A 709 20.61 -10.79 84.56
N ALA A 710 21.30 -11.91 84.59
CA ALA A 710 21.59 -12.73 83.39
C ALA A 710 20.35 -13.39 82.81
N ASP A 711 19.39 -13.79 83.62
CA ASP A 711 18.11 -14.38 83.13
C ASP A 711 17.21 -13.31 82.51
N PHE A 712 17.16 -12.15 83.19
CA PHE A 712 16.40 -11.02 82.63
C PHE A 712 16.96 -10.56 81.31
N VAL A 713 18.29 -10.40 81.17
CA VAL A 713 18.88 -9.94 79.89
C VAL A 713 18.57 -10.93 78.72
N ARG A 714 18.68 -12.25 79.04
CA ARG A 714 18.36 -13.29 78.06
C ARG A 714 16.87 -13.26 77.69
N ASP A 715 15.96 -13.12 78.61
CA ASP A 715 14.52 -13.00 78.33
C ASP A 715 14.19 -11.71 77.64
N ALA A 716 14.77 -10.57 78.02
CA ALA A 716 14.59 -9.30 77.36
C ALA A 716 15.02 -9.34 75.86
N GLN A 717 16.19 -9.92 75.56
CA GLN A 717 16.65 -10.11 74.15
C GLN A 717 15.67 -10.97 73.39
N ARG A 718 15.18 -12.06 73.88
CA ARG A 718 14.19 -12.94 73.25
C ARG A 718 12.86 -12.20 73.04
N LEU A 719 12.31 -11.56 74.08
CA LEU A 719 11.00 -10.89 74.06
C LEU A 719 11.00 -9.63 73.23
N LEU A 720 12.14 -8.97 73.08
CA LEU A 720 12.33 -7.83 72.18
C LEU A 720 12.64 -8.23 70.66
N SER A 721 12.67 -9.55 70.39
CA SER A 721 12.90 -10.10 69.09
C SER A 721 11.80 -11.05 68.59
N THR A 722 10.84 -11.38 69.42
CA THR A 722 9.74 -12.31 69.12
C THR A 722 8.45 -11.87 69.81
N GLY A 723 7.33 -12.51 69.48
CA GLY A 723 6.01 -12.25 70.04
C GLY A 723 5.26 -11.07 69.36
N THR A 724 4.28 -10.53 70.10
CA THR A 724 3.41 -9.44 69.54
C THR A 724 3.12 -8.41 70.63
N SER A 725 3.08 -7.14 70.21
CA SER A 725 2.66 -6.00 71.07
C SER A 725 1.48 -5.27 70.51
N ARG A 726 0.57 -4.90 71.44
CA ARG A 726 -0.58 -4.02 71.06
C ARG A 726 -0.25 -2.56 71.32
N PHE A 727 -0.67 -1.70 70.41
CA PHE A 727 -0.59 -0.26 70.51
C PHE A 727 -1.96 0.35 70.26
N ASN A 728 -2.43 1.27 71.06
CA ASN A 728 -3.68 1.96 70.93
C ASN A 728 -3.54 3.04 69.84
N ARG A 729 -2.39 3.72 69.88
CA ARG A 729 -2.10 4.80 68.91
C ARG A 729 -0.58 4.93 68.72
N ALA A 730 -0.17 5.15 67.51
CA ALA A 730 1.15 5.63 67.14
C ALA A 730 0.99 6.78 66.16
N ALA A 731 1.48 7.95 66.47
CA ALA A 731 1.32 9.14 65.61
C ALA A 731 2.57 10.01 65.66
N GLY A 732 2.79 10.74 64.58
CA GLY A 732 3.89 11.68 64.45
C GLY A 732 3.85 12.41 63.13
N SER A 733 4.76 13.39 63.01
CA SER A 733 5.03 14.08 61.73
C SER A 733 6.39 13.68 61.19
N PHE A 734 6.60 13.90 59.91
CA PHE A 734 7.91 13.75 59.28
C PHE A 734 8.21 14.86 58.29
N ALA A 735 9.47 15.18 58.15
CA ALA A 735 9.99 16.03 57.09
C ALA A 735 10.89 15.21 56.16
N VAL A 736 10.86 15.51 54.90
CA VAL A 736 11.77 14.93 53.90
C VAL A 736 12.66 16.02 53.38
N LYS A 737 13.96 15.81 53.41
CA LYS A 737 14.94 16.74 52.85
C LYS A 737 16.05 15.93 52.19
N ASP A 738 16.37 16.27 50.93
CA ASP A 738 17.43 15.61 50.17
C ASP A 738 17.32 14.08 50.22
N GLY A 739 16.09 13.57 50.02
CA GLY A 739 15.80 12.14 50.06
C GLY A 739 15.81 11.47 51.43
N VAL A 740 16.07 12.22 52.49
CA VAL A 740 16.09 11.69 53.87
C VAL A 740 14.80 12.05 54.60
N VAL A 741 14.03 11.04 54.99
CA VAL A 741 12.82 11.18 55.79
C VAL A 741 13.21 11.24 57.27
N GLN A 742 12.88 12.31 57.96
CA GLN A 742 13.21 12.51 59.38
C GLN A 742 11.96 12.75 60.22
N SER A 743 11.93 12.15 61.39
CA SER A 743 10.90 12.40 62.44
C SER A 743 11.53 12.37 63.81
N SER A 744 11.09 13.23 64.71
CA SER A 744 11.52 13.28 66.10
C SER A 744 10.38 13.26 67.10
N ASP A 745 9.12 13.27 66.63
CA ASP A 745 7.92 13.47 67.42
C ASP A 745 6.96 12.25 67.40
N ILE A 746 7.42 11.10 66.95
CA ILE A 746 6.58 9.90 66.93
C ILE A 746 6.32 9.42 68.37
N GLU A 747 5.07 9.45 68.74
CA GLU A 747 4.60 8.94 70.03
C GLU A 747 3.77 7.69 69.81
N ILE A 748 4.11 6.66 70.61
CA ILE A 748 3.42 5.38 70.59
C ILE A 748 2.82 5.14 71.97
N THR A 749 1.53 4.89 72.01
CA THR A 749 0.83 4.56 73.27
C THR A 749 0.23 3.16 73.20
N GLY A 750 0.53 2.35 74.14
CA GLY A 750 0.01 0.99 74.27
C GLY A 750 -0.39 0.63 75.68
N PRO A 751 -1.06 -0.53 75.91
CA PRO A 751 -1.44 -1.00 77.20
C PRO A 751 -0.21 -1.43 78.08
N ALA A 752 0.85 -1.93 77.40
CA ALA A 752 2.06 -2.43 78.11
C ALA A 752 3.15 -1.35 78.26
N ALA A 753 3.23 -0.42 77.32
CA ALA A 753 4.30 0.58 77.23
C ALA A 753 3.91 1.85 76.54
N LEU A 754 4.68 2.91 76.79
CA LEU A 754 4.76 4.14 76.08
C LEU A 754 6.09 4.18 75.29
N ALA A 755 6.09 4.67 74.05
CA ALA A 755 7.36 4.83 73.32
C ALA A 755 7.41 6.18 72.65
N ARG A 756 8.63 6.76 72.54
CA ARG A 756 8.96 7.87 71.68
C ARG A 756 10.00 7.43 70.66
N VAL A 757 9.74 7.70 69.39
CA VAL A 757 10.61 7.26 68.33
C VAL A 757 11.11 8.47 67.58
N ALA A 758 12.43 8.52 67.37
CA ALA A 758 13.06 9.40 66.41
C ALA A 758 13.67 8.53 65.31
N MET A 759 13.43 8.92 64.04
CA MET A 759 13.93 8.16 62.89
C MET A 759 14.53 9.05 61.82
N ALA A 760 15.50 8.48 61.10
CA ALA A 760 16.00 8.99 59.83
C ALA A 760 16.04 7.82 58.85
N VAL A 761 15.39 7.96 57.72
CA VAL A 761 15.40 6.99 56.63
C VAL A 761 15.99 7.66 55.41
N ASN A 762 17.17 7.22 54.98
CA ASN A 762 17.85 7.69 53.77
C ASN A 762 17.40 6.81 52.60
N LEU A 763 16.48 7.31 51.81
CA LEU A 763 15.91 6.59 50.66
C LEU A 763 16.94 6.31 49.54
N PRO A 764 17.81 7.29 49.15
CA PRO A 764 18.87 7.04 48.17
C PRO A 764 19.93 6.01 48.61
N ALA A 765 20.25 5.97 49.89
CA ALA A 765 21.25 5.04 50.42
C ALA A 765 20.67 3.71 50.90
N ASP A 766 19.35 3.57 50.92
CA ASP A 766 18.63 2.39 51.45
C ASP A 766 18.98 2.10 52.94
N GLU A 767 19.09 3.18 53.74
CA GLU A 767 19.49 3.08 55.14
C GLU A 767 18.45 3.64 56.11
N VAL A 768 18.33 3.04 57.29
CA VAL A 768 17.50 3.49 58.41
C VAL A 768 18.33 3.66 59.68
N ASP A 769 18.09 4.75 60.40
CA ASP A 769 18.49 4.93 61.80
C ASP A 769 17.27 5.31 62.63
N LEU A 770 16.76 4.36 63.41
CA LEU A 770 15.58 4.54 64.25
C LEU A 770 15.98 4.35 65.69
N LYS A 771 15.66 5.32 66.56
CA LYS A 771 15.89 5.30 67.98
C LYS A 771 14.52 5.33 68.67
N CYS A 772 14.20 4.26 69.38
CA CYS A 772 12.99 4.10 70.14
C CYS A 772 13.32 4.08 71.69
N ARG A 773 12.73 5.01 72.45
CA ARG A 773 12.76 5.07 73.87
C ARG A 773 11.45 4.53 74.41
N LEU A 774 11.47 3.47 75.17
CA LEU A 774 10.31 2.76 75.69
C LEU A 774 10.26 2.90 77.23
N ARG A 775 9.06 3.13 77.76
CA ARG A 775 8.74 3.08 79.19
C ARG A 775 7.60 2.09 79.41
N LEU A 776 7.82 1.09 80.23
CA LEU A 776 6.77 0.18 80.60
C LEU A 776 5.73 0.89 81.48
N ARG A 777 4.47 0.49 81.39
CA ARG A 777 3.39 0.97 82.26
C ARG A 777 3.33 0.20 83.60
N SER A 778 3.85 -1.01 83.57
CA SER A 778 4.00 -1.86 84.79
C SER A 778 5.33 -2.59 84.66
N PRO A 779 6.17 -2.54 85.69
CA PRO A 779 6.06 -1.68 86.88
C PRO A 779 6.08 -0.19 86.53
N ALA A 780 5.39 0.65 87.34
CA ALA A 780 5.20 2.08 87.01
C ALA A 780 6.51 2.88 87.16
N ASP A 781 7.39 2.48 87.95
CA ASP A 781 8.69 3.02 88.28
C ASP A 781 9.85 2.47 87.44
N ALA A 782 9.52 1.57 86.43
CA ALA A 782 10.51 1.04 85.56
C ALA A 782 11.21 2.17 84.72
N PRO A 783 12.55 2.14 84.65
CA PRO A 783 13.30 3.12 83.87
C PRO A 783 13.03 3.01 82.33
N VAL A 784 13.42 4.04 81.64
CA VAL A 784 13.33 4.05 80.18
C VAL A 784 14.45 3.15 79.63
N PHE A 785 14.13 2.33 78.65
CA PHE A 785 15.08 1.53 77.89
C PHE A 785 15.03 1.82 76.40
N GLY A 786 16.06 1.42 75.63
CA GLY A 786 16.26 1.77 74.24
C GLY A 786 16.20 0.57 73.29
N LEU A 787 15.63 0.81 72.13
CA LEU A 787 15.79 -0.02 70.94
C LEU A 787 16.26 0.85 69.77
N ARG A 788 17.35 0.49 69.15
CA ARG A 788 17.82 1.16 67.90
C ARG A 788 17.85 0.18 66.79
N LEU A 789 17.39 0.61 65.63
CA LEU A 789 17.52 -0.07 64.34
C LEU A 789 18.42 0.74 63.45
N SER A 790 19.48 0.17 62.86
CA SER A 790 20.40 0.90 61.97
C SER A 790 20.94 -0.01 60.87
N GLY A 791 21.11 0.55 59.63
CA GLY A 791 21.61 -0.14 58.44
C GLY A 791 20.55 -0.27 57.35
N PRO A 792 20.62 -1.29 56.48
CA PRO A 792 19.68 -1.43 55.36
C PRO A 792 18.21 -1.44 55.82
N ILE A 793 17.30 -0.81 55.04
CA ILE A 793 15.88 -0.68 55.43
C ILE A 793 15.23 -2.06 55.61
N ASP A 794 15.50 -2.98 54.71
CA ASP A 794 14.89 -4.33 54.76
C ASP A 794 15.39 -5.20 55.92
N ASN A 795 16.67 -5.07 56.28
CA ASN A 795 17.29 -5.89 57.33
C ASN A 795 18.21 -5.05 58.23
N PRO A 796 17.64 -4.13 59.07
CA PRO A 796 18.40 -3.27 59.93
C PRO A 796 18.95 -4.02 61.16
N ARG A 797 20.16 -3.65 61.57
CA ARG A 797 20.79 -4.17 62.80
C ARG A 797 20.05 -3.67 64.03
N ARG A 798 19.62 -4.61 64.90
CA ARG A 798 18.91 -4.33 66.14
C ARG A 798 19.90 -4.19 67.31
N ILE A 799 19.83 -3.07 67.99
CA ILE A 799 20.67 -2.78 69.17
C ILE A 799 19.72 -2.51 70.35
N LEU A 800 19.86 -3.27 71.39
CA LEU A 800 19.06 -3.17 72.61
C LEU A 800 19.87 -2.50 73.73
N ASP A 801 19.33 -1.48 74.38
CA ASP A 801 19.86 -0.84 75.53
C ASP A 801 18.89 -1.03 76.75
N VAL A 802 19.09 -2.11 77.47
CA VAL A 802 18.23 -2.53 78.52
C VAL A 802 19.01 -2.46 79.91
N ASN A 803 20.12 -1.73 80.00
CA ASN A 803 21.00 -1.71 81.15
C ASN A 803 20.30 -1.15 82.38
N GLU A 804 19.64 0.03 82.22
CA GLU A 804 18.91 0.60 83.35
C GLU A 804 17.77 -0.30 83.87
N LEU A 805 17.07 -0.94 82.94
CA LEU A 805 15.96 -1.84 83.19
C LEU A 805 16.48 -3.13 83.87
N ARG A 806 17.64 -3.63 83.45
CA ARG A 806 18.33 -4.75 84.09
C ARG A 806 18.69 -4.42 85.55
N ASP A 807 19.27 -3.22 85.76
CA ASP A 807 19.70 -2.80 87.11
C ASP A 807 18.51 -2.59 88.03
N PHE A 808 17.41 -2.02 87.53
CA PHE A 808 16.14 -1.88 88.25
C PHE A 808 15.61 -3.26 88.77
N VAL A 809 15.56 -4.23 87.84
CA VAL A 809 15.04 -5.57 88.11
C VAL A 809 15.96 -6.26 89.13
N THR A 810 17.26 -5.94 89.18
CA THR A 810 18.25 -6.55 90.09
C THR A 810 18.25 -5.91 91.52
N ILE A 811 18.10 -4.60 91.61
CA ILE A 811 18.09 -3.84 92.87
C ILE A 811 16.89 -4.22 93.73
N GLY A 812 15.71 -4.46 93.15
CA GLY A 812 14.57 -5.01 93.87
C GLY A 812 14.74 -6.41 94.42
N ALA A 813 15.90 -7.05 94.21
CA ALA A 813 16.28 -8.35 94.77
C ALA A 813 17.14 -8.22 96.10
N VAL A 814 17.57 -7.01 96.46
CA VAL A 814 18.50 -6.75 97.55
C VAL A 814 17.76 -6.12 98.75
N ASN A 815 16.52 -5.72 98.68
CA ASN A 815 15.59 -5.32 99.69
C ASN A 815 14.55 -6.48 99.97
#